data_07492b52300bec6f8d3c0320aedf2525
#
_entry.id   07492b52300bec6f8d3c0320aedf2525
#
_cell.length_a   1.000
_cell.length_b   1.000
_cell.length_c   1.000
_cell.angle_alpha   90.00
_cell.angle_beta   90.00
_cell.angle_gamma   90.00
#
_symmetry.space_group_name_H-M   'P 1'
#
loop_
_entity.id
_entity.type
_entity.pdbx_description
1 polymer ?
#
loop_
_entity_poly.entity_id
_entity_poly.type
_entity_poly.pdbx_seq_one_letter_code
_entity_poly.pdbx_strand_id
1 'polypeptide(L)'
;MSQNSSATKFTHDVLDVPFNRAYLSKQIMEQQDVQRIDDALSLVSGVFHQNSFGGGFWDNYSFRGFSTDPNLGASMIRNGLSVNRGISAPKDVVNIESLEFLKGPMAALYGRGETGGLLNLNSKKPQWESESELNLRANTQEQYRISLEHTAPINDELAYRLAVAHEDNQSFRDHVSSERWFFSPQLTWKISDQTQLDFDSEFTEHKGTFDRGVSTVNHQFVMDPKTFTGEPDDGDLKIKDYFYQLRLSHEFNPDWKLNSAVSYKDAQMVGFATDPRRMQADGRTLERQRRYRDYTSEDVLAQTELLGKIDTSWARHEILLSTELGQLDYKQNQLRRNHSTDSPNTIDIYQPEYGKYLPNLTPFTDTKERQRYFALNVQDQIFFNDQWSVLFGNRFDQVEQDFKNHIKQTEDNQTLHQNSPRFGVNFKASEQWAFYSNYGRSFAMNSGMNRNGQTFAPEKGESYEVGTKYKINDQSVLSLALFKMKKRNVLTTDPIDSNFQTAAGEVSSKGVEFDLNSQINDRWSVNANYSYTDAQIEKDQDLAKGARLSNVPKHQGSVSTNYEFLQDGARKAGVGANLTYVGERSGHNLDNGFNLPSYTLVNLNGYYAPSDRLRYQLNVNNLFDKTYYVSSYSDLWVQPGEPLNASISAQWKF
;
A
#
# COMPACT_ATOMS: atom_id res chain seq x y z
N MET A 1 -4.55 1.54 -22.74
CA MET A 1 -4.01 0.89 -21.54
C MET A 1 -2.53 0.82 -21.64
N SER A 2 -1.85 1.17 -20.57
CA SER A 2 -0.48 1.61 -20.50
C SER A 2 0.53 0.75 -21.24
N GLN A 3 1.33 1.43 -22.02
CA GLN A 3 2.54 0.91 -22.64
C GLN A 3 3.74 0.85 -21.68
N ASN A 4 3.64 1.33 -20.44
CA ASN A 4 4.74 1.26 -19.47
C ASN A 4 4.52 0.13 -18.48
N SER A 5 5.42 -0.82 -18.42
CA SER A 5 5.36 -1.89 -17.43
C SER A 5 6.46 -1.74 -16.39
N SER A 6 6.09 -1.35 -15.20
CA SER A 6 6.98 -1.40 -14.04
C SER A 6 7.46 -2.83 -13.73
N ALA A 7 6.80 -3.85 -14.27
CA ALA A 7 7.19 -5.24 -14.05
C ALA A 7 8.46 -5.68 -14.78
N THR A 8 8.85 -4.98 -15.86
CA THR A 8 10.05 -5.31 -16.67
C THR A 8 11.03 -4.16 -16.81
N LYS A 9 10.63 -2.94 -16.47
CA LYS A 9 11.33 -1.64 -16.74
C LYS A 9 11.33 -1.21 -18.20
N PHE A 10 10.82 -2.04 -19.12
CA PHE A 10 10.63 -1.72 -20.52
C PHE A 10 9.17 -1.42 -20.83
N THR A 11 8.96 -0.65 -21.90
CA THR A 11 7.62 -0.34 -22.40
C THR A 11 7.13 -1.49 -23.26
N HIS A 12 6.10 -2.18 -22.80
CA HIS A 12 5.52 -3.34 -23.49
C HIS A 12 4.01 -3.26 -23.62
N ASP A 13 3.45 -3.96 -24.60
CA ASP A 13 2.05 -4.36 -24.55
C ASP A 13 1.82 -5.27 -23.33
N VAL A 14 0.61 -5.22 -22.78
CA VAL A 14 0.25 -6.05 -21.62
C VAL A 14 0.41 -7.54 -21.88
N LEU A 15 0.29 -7.98 -23.14
CA LEU A 15 0.45 -9.38 -23.54
C LEU A 15 1.91 -9.86 -23.60
N ASP A 16 2.89 -8.94 -23.59
CA ASP A 16 4.32 -9.29 -23.63
C ASP A 16 4.95 -9.43 -22.23
N VAL A 17 4.19 -9.16 -21.18
CA VAL A 17 4.68 -9.16 -19.79
C VAL A 17 4.30 -10.48 -19.10
N PRO A 18 5.26 -11.32 -18.67
CA PRO A 18 4.96 -12.62 -18.04
C PRO A 18 4.64 -12.51 -16.53
N PHE A 19 3.91 -11.45 -16.10
CA PHE A 19 3.53 -11.22 -14.71
C PHE A 19 2.11 -10.66 -14.62
N ASN A 20 1.40 -10.99 -13.52
CA ASN A 20 0.11 -10.40 -13.22
C ASN A 20 0.29 -8.98 -12.64
N ARG A 21 -0.53 -8.07 -13.12
CA ARG A 21 -0.65 -6.71 -12.58
C ARG A 21 -2.08 -6.21 -12.69
N ALA A 22 -2.51 -5.41 -11.72
CA ALA A 22 -3.71 -4.60 -11.86
C ALA A 22 -3.31 -3.12 -12.01
N TYR A 23 -4.08 -2.40 -12.81
CA TYR A 23 -3.81 -0.99 -13.13
C TYR A 23 -5.07 -0.17 -12.90
N LEU A 24 -4.97 0.88 -12.10
CA LEU A 24 -6.03 1.86 -11.89
C LEU A 24 -5.58 3.21 -12.43
N SER A 25 -6.26 3.67 -13.48
CA SER A 25 -6.04 5.00 -14.07
C SER A 25 -6.65 6.11 -13.22
N LYS A 26 -6.21 7.36 -13.44
CA LYS A 26 -6.84 8.55 -12.87
C LYS A 26 -8.37 8.53 -13.06
N GLN A 27 -8.84 8.18 -14.27
CA GLN A 27 -10.28 8.12 -14.56
C GLN A 27 -11.04 7.12 -13.65
N ILE A 28 -10.49 5.92 -13.42
CA ILE A 28 -11.12 4.93 -12.52
C ILE A 28 -11.12 5.46 -11.10
N MET A 29 -10.01 6.05 -10.65
CA MET A 29 -9.91 6.63 -9.30
C MET A 29 -10.93 7.76 -9.09
N GLU A 30 -11.09 8.66 -10.06
CA GLU A 30 -12.08 9.74 -10.02
C GLU A 30 -13.53 9.20 -10.03
N GLN A 31 -13.83 8.20 -10.87
CA GLN A 31 -15.17 7.58 -10.92
C GLN A 31 -15.57 6.92 -9.60
N GLN A 32 -14.58 6.34 -8.89
CA GLN A 32 -14.79 5.63 -7.62
C GLN A 32 -14.53 6.52 -6.38
N ASP A 33 -14.34 7.83 -6.56
CA ASP A 33 -14.05 8.82 -5.49
C ASP A 33 -12.85 8.42 -4.60
N VAL A 34 -11.81 7.85 -5.20
CA VAL A 34 -10.58 7.44 -4.49
C VAL A 34 -9.82 8.69 -4.05
N GLN A 35 -9.65 8.87 -2.74
CA GLN A 35 -8.90 9.97 -2.13
C GLN A 35 -7.59 9.48 -1.50
N ARG A 36 -7.52 8.21 -1.13
CA ARG A 36 -6.38 7.55 -0.50
C ARG A 36 -6.16 6.16 -1.11
N ILE A 37 -5.00 5.58 -0.85
CA ILE A 37 -4.67 4.22 -1.33
C ILE A 37 -5.68 3.19 -0.80
N ASP A 38 -6.11 3.31 0.45
CA ASP A 38 -7.07 2.37 1.06
C ASP A 38 -8.38 2.28 0.28
N ASP A 39 -8.85 3.37 -0.33
CA ASP A 39 -10.09 3.40 -1.11
C ASP A 39 -9.98 2.56 -2.40
N ALA A 40 -8.75 2.37 -2.90
CA ALA A 40 -8.47 1.64 -4.14
C ALA A 40 -8.35 0.12 -3.94
N LEU A 41 -8.14 -0.38 -2.72
CA LEU A 41 -7.78 -1.79 -2.47
C LEU A 41 -8.87 -2.77 -2.89
N SER A 42 -10.13 -2.40 -2.77
CA SER A 42 -11.27 -3.25 -3.19
C SER A 42 -11.44 -3.33 -4.71
N LEU A 43 -10.80 -2.44 -5.47
CA LEU A 43 -10.90 -2.37 -6.93
C LEU A 43 -9.96 -3.33 -7.66
N VAL A 44 -9.14 -4.08 -6.91
CA VAL A 44 -8.15 -5.02 -7.46
C VAL A 44 -8.21 -6.37 -6.76
N SER A 45 -7.92 -7.45 -7.48
CA SER A 45 -7.90 -8.80 -6.91
C SER A 45 -6.66 -9.04 -6.05
N GLY A 46 -6.77 -9.89 -5.02
CA GLY A 46 -5.64 -10.37 -4.22
C GLY A 46 -4.96 -9.33 -3.34
N VAL A 47 -5.60 -8.17 -3.11
CA VAL A 47 -5.12 -7.13 -2.20
C VAL A 47 -6.15 -6.94 -1.09
N PHE A 48 -5.72 -7.02 0.16
CA PHE A 48 -6.61 -7.05 1.31
C PHE A 48 -6.22 -5.99 2.34
N HIS A 49 -7.22 -5.30 2.90
CA HIS A 49 -7.00 -4.39 4.02
C HIS A 49 -6.36 -5.13 5.18
N GLN A 50 -5.36 -4.51 5.76
CA GLN A 50 -4.78 -4.88 7.04
C GLN A 50 -5.10 -3.81 8.09
N ASN A 51 -4.85 -4.08 9.37
CA ASN A 51 -5.14 -3.10 10.40
C ASN A 51 -4.25 -1.86 10.24
N SER A 52 -4.86 -0.70 10.13
CA SER A 52 -4.17 0.59 9.96
C SER A 52 -3.66 1.18 11.29
N PHE A 53 -3.84 0.46 12.41
CA PHE A 53 -3.36 0.83 13.75
C PHE A 53 -3.74 2.23 14.22
N GLY A 54 -4.96 2.65 13.96
CA GLY A 54 -5.42 3.90 14.52
C GLY A 54 -6.16 4.81 13.56
N GLY A 55 -7.11 4.26 12.82
CA GLY A 55 -8.03 5.10 12.06
C GLY A 55 -7.40 5.83 10.88
N GLY A 56 -6.48 5.18 10.17
CA GLY A 56 -5.95 5.69 8.91
C GLY A 56 -4.63 6.44 9.00
N PHE A 57 -3.79 6.13 9.98
CA PHE A 57 -2.42 6.66 10.05
C PHE A 57 -1.43 5.96 9.13
N TRP A 58 -1.75 4.76 8.64
CA TRP A 58 -0.90 3.99 7.74
C TRP A 58 -1.70 3.47 6.56
N ASP A 59 -1.06 3.41 5.39
CA ASP A 59 -1.50 2.59 4.27
C ASP A 59 -1.04 1.16 4.54
N ASN A 60 -1.93 0.31 5.04
CA ASN A 60 -1.62 -1.06 5.44
C ASN A 60 -2.51 -2.07 4.73
N TYR A 61 -1.88 -2.89 3.90
CA TYR A 61 -2.55 -3.91 3.09
C TYR A 61 -1.62 -5.10 2.85
N SER A 62 -2.19 -6.22 2.49
CA SER A 62 -1.45 -7.42 2.09
C SER A 62 -1.67 -7.74 0.62
N PHE A 63 -0.65 -8.28 -0.02
CA PHE A 63 -0.75 -8.89 -1.34
C PHE A 63 -0.83 -10.39 -1.19
N ARG A 64 -1.92 -11.00 -1.71
CA ARG A 64 -2.10 -12.46 -1.67
C ARG A 64 -2.00 -13.05 -0.26
N GLY A 65 -2.36 -12.25 0.74
CA GLY A 65 -2.31 -12.60 2.16
C GLY A 65 -0.98 -12.36 2.86
N PHE A 66 0.09 -11.96 2.16
CA PHE A 66 1.35 -11.60 2.80
C PHE A 66 1.44 -10.10 3.01
N SER A 67 1.81 -9.70 4.22
CA SER A 67 2.01 -8.31 4.64
C SER A 67 3.40 -8.12 5.25
N THR A 68 3.86 -6.88 5.26
CA THR A 68 5.05 -6.44 5.98
C THR A 68 4.73 -6.17 7.44
N ASP A 69 5.70 -5.67 8.20
CA ASP A 69 5.49 -5.19 9.57
C ASP A 69 4.39 -4.11 9.56
N PRO A 70 3.35 -4.27 10.36
CA PRO A 70 2.23 -3.35 10.39
C PRO A 70 2.60 -1.92 10.82
N ASN A 71 3.72 -1.72 11.51
CA ASN A 71 4.21 -0.38 11.87
C ASN A 71 4.94 0.32 10.72
N LEU A 72 5.34 -0.41 9.69
CA LEU A 72 6.07 0.12 8.53
C LEU A 72 5.20 0.20 7.27
N GLY A 73 3.99 -0.36 7.31
CA GLY A 73 3.08 -0.41 6.17
C GLY A 73 3.49 -1.42 5.10
N ALA A 74 2.74 -1.46 4.00
CA ALA A 74 3.00 -2.37 2.89
C ALA A 74 4.06 -1.83 1.92
N SER A 75 4.66 -2.74 1.14
CA SER A 75 5.67 -2.38 0.14
C SER A 75 5.12 -1.45 -0.93
N MET A 76 5.73 -0.27 -1.06
CA MET A 76 5.31 0.77 -1.98
C MET A 76 6.52 1.42 -2.65
N ILE A 77 6.40 1.68 -3.95
CA ILE A 77 7.38 2.43 -4.72
C ILE A 77 6.70 3.62 -5.40
N ARG A 78 7.49 4.63 -5.73
CA ARG A 78 7.05 5.79 -6.52
C ARG A 78 7.99 5.98 -7.69
N ASN A 79 7.44 5.95 -8.90
CA ASN A 79 8.23 6.06 -10.12
C ASN A 79 9.45 5.10 -10.13
N GLY A 80 9.29 3.91 -9.54
CA GLY A 80 10.32 2.87 -9.52
C GLY A 80 11.31 2.89 -8.34
N LEU A 81 11.20 3.81 -7.38
CA LEU A 81 11.99 3.82 -6.14
C LEU A 81 11.12 3.64 -4.90
N SER A 82 11.63 2.99 -3.87
CA SER A 82 10.93 2.80 -2.60
C SER A 82 10.63 4.13 -1.90
N VAL A 83 9.40 4.29 -1.38
CA VAL A 83 8.94 5.54 -0.73
C VAL A 83 8.42 5.37 0.69
N ASN A 84 8.29 4.16 1.18
CA ASN A 84 7.69 3.90 2.50
C ASN A 84 8.57 3.06 3.41
N ARG A 85 9.88 3.12 3.27
CA ARG A 85 10.79 2.54 4.25
C ARG A 85 10.80 3.40 5.52
N GLY A 86 10.71 2.76 6.69
CA GLY A 86 10.57 3.45 7.97
C GLY A 86 9.16 4.04 8.15
N ILE A 87 9.07 5.17 8.84
CA ILE A 87 7.79 5.87 9.07
C ILE A 87 7.28 6.43 7.75
N SER A 88 5.97 6.32 7.52
CA SER A 88 5.34 6.88 6.33
C SER A 88 3.93 7.38 6.67
N ALA A 89 3.62 8.59 6.23
CA ALA A 89 2.25 9.10 6.24
C ALA A 89 1.41 8.42 5.16
N PRO A 90 0.07 8.40 5.32
CA PRO A 90 -0.84 7.95 4.26
C PRO A 90 -0.63 8.78 2.99
N LYS A 91 -0.57 8.08 1.84
CA LYS A 91 -0.32 8.73 0.56
C LYS A 91 -1.58 9.35 -0.01
N ASP A 92 -1.46 10.59 -0.48
CA ASP A 92 -2.50 11.30 -1.21
C ASP A 92 -2.47 10.91 -2.70
N VAL A 93 -3.64 10.91 -3.35
CA VAL A 93 -3.74 10.58 -4.78
C VAL A 93 -3.76 11.81 -5.69
N VAL A 94 -3.79 13.05 -5.14
CA VAL A 94 -3.89 14.28 -5.94
C VAL A 94 -2.79 14.40 -7.00
N ASN A 95 -1.57 14.00 -6.68
CA ASN A 95 -0.41 14.04 -7.57
C ASN A 95 -0.13 12.70 -8.29
N ILE A 96 -1.07 11.75 -8.25
CA ILE A 96 -0.93 10.41 -8.82
C ILE A 96 -1.71 10.32 -10.14
N GLU A 97 -1.04 9.84 -11.19
CA GLU A 97 -1.63 9.56 -12.51
C GLU A 97 -2.25 8.16 -12.53
N SER A 98 -1.60 7.20 -11.89
CA SER A 98 -2.08 5.81 -11.85
C SER A 98 -1.46 5.03 -10.71
N LEU A 99 -2.18 3.98 -10.29
CA LEU A 99 -1.73 2.97 -9.36
C LEU A 99 -1.48 1.66 -10.11
N GLU A 100 -0.33 1.04 -9.92
CA GLU A 100 -0.01 -0.29 -10.44
C GLU A 100 0.23 -1.26 -9.28
N PHE A 101 -0.62 -2.26 -9.16
CA PHE A 101 -0.47 -3.34 -8.20
C PHE A 101 0.30 -4.48 -8.87
N LEU A 102 1.59 -4.57 -8.59
CA LEU A 102 2.50 -5.56 -9.14
C LEU A 102 2.49 -6.79 -8.24
N LYS A 103 1.92 -7.89 -8.71
CA LYS A 103 1.72 -9.12 -7.93
C LYS A 103 2.88 -10.09 -8.12
N GLY A 104 3.19 -10.86 -7.05
CA GLY A 104 4.26 -11.83 -7.05
C GLY A 104 5.64 -11.24 -6.71
N PRO A 105 6.75 -11.91 -7.06
CA PRO A 105 8.08 -11.66 -6.51
C PRO A 105 8.78 -10.45 -7.16
N MET A 106 8.16 -9.28 -7.10
CA MET A 106 8.71 -8.03 -7.65
C MET A 106 9.95 -7.53 -6.91
N ALA A 107 10.20 -8.04 -5.70
CA ALA A 107 11.45 -7.77 -4.98
C ALA A 107 12.70 -8.19 -5.75
N ALA A 108 12.61 -9.16 -6.66
CA ALA A 108 13.71 -9.52 -7.58
C ALA A 108 14.09 -8.35 -8.53
N LEU A 109 13.23 -7.37 -8.73
CA LEU A 109 13.51 -6.19 -9.53
C LEU A 109 13.76 -4.95 -8.67
N TYR A 110 12.97 -4.77 -7.61
CA TYR A 110 12.96 -3.56 -6.78
C TYR A 110 13.67 -3.74 -5.43
N GLY A 111 14.16 -4.96 -5.11
CA GLY A 111 14.87 -5.29 -3.87
C GLY A 111 13.97 -5.32 -2.63
N ARG A 112 14.44 -5.98 -1.62
CA ARG A 112 13.96 -6.01 -0.21
C ARG A 112 12.49 -5.66 -0.02
N GLY A 113 11.59 -6.48 -0.52
CA GLY A 113 10.16 -6.23 -0.46
C GLY A 113 9.36 -7.51 -0.20
N GLU A 114 8.08 -7.32 0.06
CA GLU A 114 7.16 -8.40 0.33
C GLU A 114 7.03 -9.37 -0.87
N THR A 115 6.96 -10.66 -0.57
CA THR A 115 6.83 -11.72 -1.57
C THR A 115 5.52 -11.64 -2.36
N GLY A 116 4.46 -11.15 -1.72
CA GLY A 116 3.11 -11.08 -2.31
C GLY A 116 3.01 -10.09 -3.47
N GLY A 117 3.76 -9.00 -3.40
CA GLY A 117 3.73 -7.94 -4.39
C GLY A 117 4.09 -6.57 -3.83
N LEU A 118 3.94 -5.56 -4.65
CA LEU A 118 4.13 -4.16 -4.28
C LEU A 118 3.21 -3.24 -5.08
N LEU A 119 2.98 -2.04 -4.55
CA LEU A 119 2.26 -0.97 -5.20
C LEU A 119 3.23 0.04 -5.80
N ASN A 120 3.08 0.38 -7.09
CA ASN A 120 3.77 1.48 -7.72
C ASN A 120 2.83 2.67 -7.91
N LEU A 121 3.24 3.83 -7.39
CA LEU A 121 2.60 5.12 -7.57
C LEU A 121 3.24 5.83 -8.75
N ASN A 122 2.52 5.99 -9.85
CA ASN A 122 2.99 6.77 -10.98
C ASN A 122 2.56 8.22 -10.80
N SER A 123 3.52 9.13 -10.65
CA SER A 123 3.23 10.55 -10.47
C SER A 123 2.73 11.20 -11.76
N LYS A 124 1.81 12.14 -11.63
CA LYS A 124 1.55 13.12 -12.69
C LYS A 124 2.85 13.88 -12.98
N LYS A 125 3.06 14.26 -14.24
CA LYS A 125 4.26 15.00 -14.67
C LYS A 125 3.91 16.44 -15.01
N PRO A 126 4.88 17.39 -14.87
CA PRO A 126 4.79 18.71 -15.48
C PRO A 126 4.46 18.64 -16.96
N GLN A 127 3.64 19.58 -17.43
CA GLN A 127 3.20 19.66 -18.84
C GLN A 127 3.57 21.01 -19.43
N TRP A 128 3.69 21.04 -20.76
CA TRP A 128 4.00 22.27 -21.52
C TRP A 128 2.77 23.06 -21.94
N GLU A 129 1.59 22.61 -21.54
CA GLU A 129 0.34 23.35 -21.62
C GLU A 129 -0.09 23.76 -20.22
N SER A 130 -0.50 25.02 -20.05
CA SER A 130 -0.97 25.52 -18.75
C SER A 130 -2.34 24.96 -18.44
N GLU A 131 -2.46 24.27 -17.33
CA GLU A 131 -3.72 23.73 -16.82
C GLU A 131 -3.78 23.92 -15.30
N SER A 132 -4.94 24.33 -14.80
CA SER A 132 -5.25 24.38 -13.39
C SER A 132 -6.48 23.52 -13.10
N GLU A 133 -6.49 22.83 -11.97
CA GLU A 133 -7.64 22.04 -11.51
C GLU A 133 -7.88 22.30 -10.02
N LEU A 134 -9.06 22.80 -9.69
CA LEU A 134 -9.55 22.93 -8.30
C LEU A 134 -10.59 21.86 -8.06
N ASN A 135 -10.44 21.11 -6.97
CA ASN A 135 -11.42 20.14 -6.53
C ASN A 135 -11.86 20.46 -5.08
N LEU A 136 -13.16 20.53 -4.88
CA LEU A 136 -13.82 20.73 -3.59
C LEU A 136 -14.68 19.50 -3.28
N ARG A 137 -14.57 18.96 -2.09
CA ARG A 137 -15.34 17.79 -1.65
C ARG A 137 -15.85 17.98 -0.22
N ALA A 138 -17.09 17.58 0.02
CA ALA A 138 -17.68 17.50 1.36
C ALA A 138 -18.56 16.24 1.45
N ASN A 139 -18.69 15.67 2.64
CA ASN A 139 -19.60 14.56 2.87
C ASN A 139 -20.50 14.75 4.10
N THR A 140 -21.43 13.85 4.30
CA THR A 140 -22.41 13.89 5.38
C THR A 140 -21.83 13.57 6.77
N GLN A 141 -20.55 13.22 6.87
CA GLN A 141 -19.82 12.98 8.12
C GLN A 141 -18.87 14.13 8.46
N GLU A 142 -19.12 15.34 7.93
CA GLU A 142 -18.30 16.53 8.16
C GLU A 142 -16.83 16.32 7.75
N GLN A 143 -16.62 15.63 6.63
CA GLN A 143 -15.29 15.51 6.00
C GLN A 143 -15.22 16.49 4.85
N TYR A 144 -14.20 17.35 4.88
CA TYR A 144 -14.00 18.41 3.91
C TYR A 144 -12.63 18.28 3.27
N ARG A 145 -12.59 18.42 1.96
CA ARG A 145 -11.34 18.42 1.20
C ARG A 145 -11.33 19.51 0.16
N ILE A 146 -10.19 20.19 0.06
CA ILE A 146 -9.84 21.08 -1.04
C ILE A 146 -8.52 20.62 -1.64
N SER A 147 -8.44 20.53 -2.97
CA SER A 147 -7.18 20.36 -3.66
C SER A 147 -7.06 21.28 -4.87
N LEU A 148 -5.86 21.77 -5.09
CA LEU A 148 -5.50 22.63 -6.21
C LEU A 148 -4.26 22.05 -6.88
N GLU A 149 -4.34 21.87 -8.19
CA GLU A 149 -3.20 21.54 -9.05
C GLU A 149 -3.00 22.64 -10.08
N HIS A 150 -1.74 22.88 -10.41
CA HIS A 150 -1.37 23.77 -11.51
C HIS A 150 -0.12 23.24 -12.19
N THR A 151 -0.12 23.20 -13.52
CA THR A 151 1.05 22.87 -14.34
C THR A 151 1.19 23.89 -15.47
N ALA A 152 2.43 24.29 -15.74
CA ALA A 152 2.72 25.21 -16.84
C ALA A 152 4.19 25.11 -17.25
N PRO A 153 4.55 25.49 -18.47
CA PRO A 153 5.94 25.75 -18.85
C PRO A 153 6.44 27.04 -18.20
N ILE A 154 7.70 27.04 -17.78
CA ILE A 154 8.47 28.26 -17.48
C ILE A 154 9.08 28.78 -18.77
N ASN A 155 9.53 27.85 -19.63
CA ASN A 155 10.00 28.07 -20.99
C ASN A 155 9.91 26.77 -21.80
N ASP A 156 10.48 26.71 -22.99
CA ASP A 156 10.42 25.53 -23.89
C ASP A 156 11.14 24.30 -23.29
N GLU A 157 12.08 24.49 -22.36
CA GLU A 157 12.89 23.43 -21.77
C GLU A 157 12.43 23.07 -20.35
N LEU A 158 11.80 23.97 -19.63
CA LEU A 158 11.48 23.82 -18.22
C LEU A 158 9.98 23.98 -17.95
N ALA A 159 9.38 22.95 -17.34
CA ALA A 159 7.98 22.95 -16.90
C ALA A 159 7.87 22.57 -15.43
N TYR A 160 6.82 23.03 -14.78
CA TYR A 160 6.53 22.70 -13.36
C TYR A 160 5.11 22.19 -13.17
N ARG A 161 4.90 21.49 -12.07
CA ARG A 161 3.58 21.14 -11.52
C ARG A 161 3.61 21.37 -10.02
N LEU A 162 2.53 21.94 -9.51
CA LEU A 162 2.28 22.13 -8.09
C LEU A 162 0.96 21.44 -7.74
N ALA A 163 0.94 20.64 -6.69
CA ALA A 163 -0.28 20.08 -6.14
C ALA A 163 -0.34 20.38 -4.65
N VAL A 164 -1.49 20.87 -4.19
CA VAL A 164 -1.79 21.14 -2.77
C VAL A 164 -3.10 20.47 -2.43
N ALA A 165 -3.17 19.82 -1.29
CA ALA A 165 -4.43 19.32 -0.75
C ALA A 165 -4.50 19.56 0.75
N HIS A 166 -5.70 19.86 1.23
CA HIS A 166 -6.03 19.96 2.65
C HIS A 166 -7.29 19.17 2.93
N GLU A 167 -7.25 18.38 3.97
CA GLU A 167 -8.39 17.63 4.50
C GLU A 167 -8.60 17.95 5.96
N ASP A 168 -9.87 18.12 6.34
CA ASP A 168 -10.35 18.19 7.73
C ASP A 168 -11.51 17.21 7.85
N ASN A 169 -11.29 16.12 8.56
CA ASN A 169 -12.19 14.98 8.60
C ASN A 169 -12.66 14.69 10.02
N GLN A 170 -13.96 14.77 10.24
CA GLN A 170 -14.60 14.13 11.38
C GLN A 170 -14.87 12.64 11.05
N SER A 171 -14.83 11.79 12.05
CA SER A 171 -15.24 10.40 11.92
C SER A 171 -16.68 10.23 12.40
N PHE A 172 -17.34 9.16 11.96
CA PHE A 172 -18.59 8.69 12.59
C PHE A 172 -18.36 8.19 14.02
N ARG A 173 -17.10 7.96 14.41
CA ARG A 173 -16.70 7.54 15.76
C ARG A 173 -16.53 8.74 16.66
N ASP A 174 -16.99 8.62 17.90
CA ASP A 174 -16.90 9.67 18.89
C ASP A 174 -15.42 10.06 19.17
N HIS A 175 -15.13 11.34 19.29
CA HIS A 175 -13.79 11.88 19.57
C HIS A 175 -12.70 11.55 18.54
N VAL A 176 -13.04 11.05 17.37
CA VAL A 176 -12.08 10.70 16.32
C VAL A 176 -12.16 11.71 15.18
N SER A 177 -11.04 12.38 14.95
CA SER A 177 -10.88 13.33 13.84
C SER A 177 -9.47 13.31 13.29
N SER A 178 -9.27 13.83 12.10
CA SER A 178 -7.95 13.98 11.50
C SER A 178 -7.87 15.20 10.60
N GLU A 179 -6.66 15.76 10.48
CA GLU A 179 -6.34 16.83 9.54
C GLU A 179 -5.07 16.45 8.78
N ARG A 180 -5.07 16.70 7.46
CA ARG A 180 -3.91 16.43 6.61
C ARG A 180 -3.64 17.61 5.68
N TRP A 181 -2.36 18.02 5.64
CA TRP A 181 -1.79 18.91 4.64
C TRP A 181 -0.88 18.13 3.72
N PHE A 182 -1.02 18.36 2.44
CA PHE A 182 -0.21 17.78 1.39
C PHE A 182 0.25 18.85 0.41
N PHE A 183 1.55 18.84 0.08
CA PHE A 183 2.15 19.72 -0.92
C PHE A 183 3.15 18.96 -1.75
N SER A 184 3.06 19.06 -3.09
CA SER A 184 3.94 18.35 -4.02
C SER A 184 4.36 19.27 -5.17
N PRO A 185 5.51 19.95 -5.04
CA PRO A 185 6.16 20.65 -6.16
C PRO A 185 6.98 19.67 -7.01
N GLN A 186 6.89 19.84 -8.32
CA GLN A 186 7.59 19.04 -9.33
C GLN A 186 8.16 19.93 -10.41
N LEU A 187 9.31 19.53 -10.98
CA LEU A 187 9.96 20.18 -12.10
C LEU A 187 10.39 19.14 -13.13
N THR A 188 10.26 19.44 -14.40
CA THR A 188 10.87 18.69 -15.51
C THR A 188 11.70 19.64 -16.35
N TRP A 189 12.99 19.31 -16.49
CA TRP A 189 13.93 20.05 -17.31
C TRP A 189 14.42 19.17 -18.48
N LYS A 190 14.10 19.57 -19.70
CA LYS A 190 14.65 19.02 -20.93
C LYS A 190 15.99 19.68 -21.20
N ILE A 191 17.08 19.08 -20.68
CA ILE A 191 18.44 19.59 -20.87
C ILE A 191 18.85 19.55 -22.34
N SER A 192 18.36 18.51 -23.05
CA SER A 192 18.46 18.34 -24.49
C SER A 192 17.34 17.40 -24.97
N ASP A 193 17.24 17.17 -26.29
CA ASP A 193 16.31 16.18 -26.86
C ASP A 193 16.54 14.76 -26.31
N GLN A 194 17.75 14.45 -25.84
CA GLN A 194 18.15 13.15 -25.34
C GLN A 194 18.22 13.09 -23.80
N THR A 195 18.20 14.23 -23.12
CA THR A 195 18.46 14.30 -21.67
C THR A 195 17.40 15.07 -20.93
N GLN A 196 16.73 14.40 -19.99
CA GLN A 196 15.73 15.00 -19.12
C GLN A 196 16.08 14.79 -17.65
N LEU A 197 15.85 15.82 -16.86
CA LEU A 197 15.94 15.79 -15.39
C LEU A 197 14.57 16.09 -14.80
N ASP A 198 14.08 15.17 -13.97
CA ASP A 198 12.83 15.31 -13.23
C ASP A 198 13.12 15.45 -11.73
N PHE A 199 12.52 16.43 -11.10
CA PHE A 199 12.47 16.58 -9.65
C PHE A 199 11.04 16.41 -9.18
N ASP A 200 10.82 15.48 -8.24
CA ASP A 200 9.55 15.23 -7.56
C ASP A 200 9.75 15.41 -6.06
N SER A 201 8.78 16.02 -5.37
CA SER A 201 8.79 16.06 -3.91
C SER A 201 7.39 15.97 -3.33
N GLU A 202 7.30 15.52 -2.08
CA GLU A 202 6.07 15.45 -1.29
C GLU A 202 6.35 15.89 0.15
N PHE A 203 5.48 16.74 0.66
CA PHE A 203 5.46 17.18 2.04
C PHE A 203 4.08 16.83 2.60
N THR A 204 4.02 15.87 3.51
CA THR A 204 2.78 15.45 4.17
C THR A 204 2.89 15.71 5.66
N GLU A 205 1.93 16.45 6.20
CA GLU A 205 1.70 16.54 7.65
C GLU A 205 0.29 16.01 7.93
N HIS A 206 0.22 14.96 8.72
CA HIS A 206 -1.02 14.33 9.15
C HIS A 206 -1.08 14.29 10.67
N LYS A 207 -2.19 14.72 11.23
CA LYS A 207 -2.46 14.64 12.67
C LYS A 207 -3.88 14.16 12.90
N GLY A 208 -4.12 13.51 14.01
CA GLY A 208 -5.47 13.08 14.39
C GLY A 208 -5.49 12.18 15.61
N THR A 209 -6.68 11.79 15.98
CA THR A 209 -6.93 10.87 17.07
C THR A 209 -6.49 9.46 16.71
N PHE A 210 -5.60 8.88 17.52
CA PHE A 210 -5.15 7.51 17.32
C PHE A 210 -6.21 6.52 17.84
N ASP A 211 -6.96 5.90 16.93
CA ASP A 211 -8.11 5.06 17.26
C ASP A 211 -7.87 3.57 16.97
N ARG A 212 -8.01 2.72 17.97
CA ARG A 212 -7.91 1.26 17.82
C ARG A 212 -9.21 0.58 17.38
N GLY A 213 -10.28 1.35 17.19
CA GLY A 213 -11.58 0.81 16.87
C GLY A 213 -12.33 0.31 18.11
N VAL A 214 -13.15 -0.73 17.95
CA VAL A 214 -13.94 -1.32 19.03
C VAL A 214 -13.32 -2.61 19.56
N SER A 215 -13.70 -2.97 20.78
CA SER A 215 -13.33 -4.24 21.43
C SER A 215 -14.53 -5.18 21.46
N THR A 216 -14.28 -6.48 21.39
CA THR A 216 -15.32 -7.50 21.55
C THR A 216 -15.38 -8.03 22.97
N VAL A 217 -16.49 -8.66 23.33
CA VAL A 217 -16.65 -9.44 24.58
C VAL A 217 -16.89 -10.89 24.20
N ASN A 218 -15.99 -11.78 24.59
CA ASN A 218 -16.06 -13.20 24.20
C ASN A 218 -16.27 -13.40 22.70
N HIS A 219 -15.52 -12.63 21.87
CA HIS A 219 -15.61 -12.60 20.42
C HIS A 219 -16.96 -12.09 19.84
N GLN A 220 -17.82 -11.48 20.67
CA GLN A 220 -19.09 -10.89 20.24
C GLN A 220 -18.96 -9.37 20.08
N PHE A 221 -19.49 -8.85 18.99
CA PHE A 221 -19.56 -7.41 18.68
C PHE A 221 -20.72 -6.76 19.43
N VAL A 222 -20.47 -6.37 20.68
CA VAL A 222 -21.50 -5.80 21.59
C VAL A 222 -21.40 -4.29 21.74
N MET A 223 -20.26 -3.70 21.35
CA MET A 223 -20.03 -2.26 21.43
C MET A 223 -20.74 -1.54 20.26
N ASP A 224 -21.24 -0.33 20.53
CA ASP A 224 -21.62 0.58 19.46
C ASP A 224 -20.38 0.91 18.60
N PRO A 225 -20.44 0.79 17.28
CA PRO A 225 -19.33 1.16 16.40
C PRO A 225 -18.85 2.60 16.56
N LYS A 226 -19.65 3.49 17.12
CA LYS A 226 -19.25 4.89 17.40
C LYS A 226 -18.37 5.05 18.60
N THR A 227 -18.41 4.10 19.56
CA THR A 227 -17.71 4.24 20.85
C THR A 227 -16.20 4.29 20.69
N PHE A 228 -15.57 5.36 21.15
CA PHE A 228 -14.13 5.50 21.24
C PHE A 228 -13.60 4.82 22.51
N THR A 229 -12.57 4.03 22.42
CA THR A 229 -11.97 3.30 23.56
C THR A 229 -10.68 3.90 24.06
N GLY A 230 -10.15 4.91 23.38
CA GLY A 230 -8.96 5.65 23.75
C GLY A 230 -9.20 6.73 24.80
N GLU A 231 -8.41 7.78 24.77
CA GLU A 231 -8.47 8.92 25.71
C GLU A 231 -8.36 10.23 24.92
N PRO A 232 -9.42 11.05 24.85
CA PRO A 232 -9.39 12.34 24.13
C PRO A 232 -8.30 13.29 24.62
N ASP A 233 -7.99 13.26 25.93
CA ASP A 233 -6.95 14.09 26.55
C ASP A 233 -5.51 13.71 26.15
N ASP A 234 -5.31 12.60 25.43
CA ASP A 234 -4.03 12.28 24.79
C ASP A 234 -3.70 13.22 23.63
N GLY A 235 -4.71 13.87 23.05
CA GLY A 235 -4.56 14.74 21.88
C GLY A 235 -4.20 13.99 20.61
N ASP A 236 -3.64 14.71 19.65
CA ASP A 236 -3.33 14.17 18.33
C ASP A 236 -2.00 13.41 18.29
N LEU A 237 -2.00 12.26 17.63
CA LEU A 237 -0.78 11.70 17.06
C LEU A 237 -0.45 12.46 15.77
N LYS A 238 0.83 12.78 15.53
CA LYS A 238 1.29 13.57 14.38
C LYS A 238 2.30 12.76 13.58
N ILE A 239 2.16 12.78 12.26
CA ILE A 239 3.14 12.25 11.31
C ILE A 239 3.55 13.37 10.36
N LYS A 240 4.87 13.54 10.21
CA LYS A 240 5.50 14.33 9.16
C LYS A 240 6.24 13.39 8.26
N ASP A 241 6.06 13.50 6.94
CA ASP A 241 6.71 12.65 5.93
C ASP A 241 7.11 13.55 4.75
N TYR A 242 8.41 13.76 4.59
CA TYR A 242 8.99 14.59 3.55
C TYR A 242 9.81 13.72 2.63
N PHE A 243 9.48 13.74 1.35
CA PHE A 243 10.09 12.93 0.31
C PHE A 243 10.57 13.79 -0.85
N TYR A 244 11.77 13.48 -1.33
CA TYR A 244 12.41 14.14 -2.47
C TYR A 244 12.96 13.08 -3.40
N GLN A 245 12.79 13.28 -4.72
CA GLN A 245 13.32 12.39 -5.73
C GLN A 245 13.86 13.21 -6.91
N LEU A 246 15.08 12.93 -7.34
CA LEU A 246 15.69 13.48 -8.55
C LEU A 246 15.98 12.34 -9.50
N ARG A 247 15.52 12.44 -10.75
CA ARG A 247 15.65 11.40 -11.77
C ARG A 247 16.24 12.00 -13.05
N LEU A 248 17.35 11.46 -13.50
CA LEU A 248 17.98 11.74 -14.77
C LEU A 248 17.65 10.62 -15.76
N SER A 249 17.21 10.97 -16.95
CA SER A 249 17.02 10.06 -18.08
C SER A 249 17.85 10.56 -19.26
N HIS A 250 18.69 9.68 -19.83
CA HIS A 250 19.51 10.00 -21.00
C HIS A 250 19.41 8.89 -22.03
N GLU A 251 19.05 9.25 -23.25
CA GLU A 251 18.99 8.35 -24.41
C GLU A 251 20.24 8.51 -25.25
N PHE A 252 21.16 7.53 -25.17
CA PHE A 252 22.38 7.52 -26.01
C PHE A 252 22.06 7.37 -27.48
N ASN A 253 21.05 6.55 -27.77
CA ASN A 253 20.49 6.25 -29.07
C ASN A 253 19.13 5.54 -28.87
N PRO A 254 18.38 5.17 -29.94
CA PRO A 254 17.09 4.50 -29.81
C PRO A 254 17.10 3.16 -29.04
N ASP A 255 18.27 2.50 -28.96
CA ASP A 255 18.42 1.19 -28.34
C ASP A 255 18.97 1.26 -26.91
N TRP A 256 19.63 2.35 -26.53
CA TRP A 256 20.30 2.44 -25.23
C TRP A 256 19.91 3.69 -24.44
N LYS A 257 19.44 3.45 -23.23
CA LYS A 257 18.95 4.48 -22.29
C LYS A 257 19.56 4.28 -20.89
N LEU A 258 19.97 5.38 -20.28
CA LEU A 258 20.40 5.44 -18.89
C LEU A 258 19.33 6.15 -18.06
N ASN A 259 18.91 5.54 -16.95
CA ASN A 259 18.12 6.19 -15.92
C ASN A 259 18.91 6.17 -14.62
N SER A 260 19.10 7.35 -14.00
CA SER A 260 19.69 7.45 -12.68
C SER A 260 18.73 8.21 -11.77
N ALA A 261 18.60 7.77 -10.52
CA ALA A 261 17.72 8.41 -9.58
C ALA A 261 18.32 8.42 -8.17
N VAL A 262 18.03 9.48 -7.43
CA VAL A 262 18.34 9.60 -6.01
C VAL A 262 17.06 10.02 -5.30
N SER A 263 16.78 9.39 -4.17
CA SER A 263 15.69 9.82 -3.28
C SER A 263 16.21 10.03 -1.86
N TYR A 264 15.58 10.97 -1.16
CA TYR A 264 15.75 11.23 0.26
C TYR A 264 14.38 11.33 0.91
N LYS A 265 14.23 10.66 2.05
CA LYS A 265 13.02 10.69 2.86
C LYS A 265 13.39 10.96 4.31
N ASP A 266 12.65 11.87 4.94
CA ASP A 266 12.70 12.17 6.37
C ASP A 266 11.29 12.12 6.94
N ALA A 267 11.08 11.29 7.97
CA ALA A 267 9.76 11.15 8.57
C ALA A 267 9.82 10.97 10.08
N GLN A 268 8.82 11.53 10.76
CA GLN A 268 8.62 11.44 12.21
C GLN A 268 7.18 11.14 12.53
N MET A 269 6.98 10.29 13.55
CA MET A 269 5.70 10.06 14.20
C MET A 269 5.83 10.37 15.68
N VAL A 270 4.99 11.28 16.22
CA VAL A 270 5.04 11.68 17.62
C VAL A 270 3.65 11.88 18.21
N GLY A 271 3.43 11.40 19.44
CA GLY A 271 2.20 11.65 20.19
C GLY A 271 1.86 10.57 21.19
N PHE A 272 0.79 10.83 21.93
CA PHE A 272 0.23 9.90 22.89
C PHE A 272 -0.90 9.08 22.27
N ALA A 273 -1.20 7.94 22.86
CA ALA A 273 -2.40 7.16 22.60
C ALA A 273 -2.69 6.23 23.77
N THR A 274 -3.96 6.05 24.09
CA THR A 274 -4.43 5.07 25.05
C THR A 274 -5.11 3.92 24.30
N ASP A 275 -4.58 2.71 24.49
CA ASP A 275 -4.98 1.52 23.72
C ASP A 275 -5.70 0.50 24.61
N PRO A 276 -6.74 -0.22 24.14
CA PRO A 276 -7.31 -1.39 24.79
C PRO A 276 -6.26 -2.49 25.03
N ARG A 277 -6.34 -3.16 26.20
CA ARG A 277 -5.40 -4.23 26.57
C ARG A 277 -6.05 -5.52 27.01
N ARG A 278 -7.09 -5.45 27.81
CA ARG A 278 -7.77 -6.62 28.34
C ARG A 278 -9.21 -6.27 28.70
N MET A 279 -10.17 -7.10 28.28
CA MET A 279 -11.53 -7.07 28.78
C MET A 279 -11.59 -7.80 30.13
N GLN A 280 -12.18 -7.20 31.16
CA GLN A 280 -12.40 -7.87 32.42
C GLN A 280 -13.53 -8.90 32.32
N ALA A 281 -13.62 -9.81 33.30
CA ALA A 281 -14.60 -10.89 33.32
C ALA A 281 -16.06 -10.40 33.39
N ASP A 282 -16.29 -9.15 33.81
CA ASP A 282 -17.62 -8.52 33.84
C ASP A 282 -18.15 -8.21 32.42
N GLY A 283 -17.32 -8.35 31.37
CA GLY A 283 -17.70 -8.05 30.00
C GLY A 283 -18.03 -6.57 29.75
N ARG A 284 -17.58 -5.69 30.62
CA ARG A 284 -17.91 -4.27 30.64
C ARG A 284 -16.69 -3.36 30.81
N THR A 285 -15.82 -3.72 31.74
CA THR A 285 -14.63 -2.95 32.08
C THR A 285 -13.46 -3.31 31.18
N LEU A 286 -12.99 -2.35 30.37
CA LEU A 286 -11.85 -2.49 29.48
C LEU A 286 -10.62 -1.86 30.12
N GLU A 287 -9.59 -2.65 30.39
CA GLU A 287 -8.29 -2.17 30.83
C GLU A 287 -7.54 -1.58 29.65
N ARG A 288 -6.87 -0.45 29.88
CA ARG A 288 -6.16 0.30 28.85
C ARG A 288 -4.67 0.43 29.16
N GLN A 289 -3.89 0.71 28.12
CA GLN A 289 -2.48 1.04 28.19
C GLN A 289 -2.26 2.41 27.56
N ARG A 290 -1.66 3.35 28.29
CA ARG A 290 -1.23 4.62 27.74
C ARG A 290 0.17 4.48 27.14
N ARG A 291 0.40 5.08 25.96
CA ARG A 291 1.67 5.08 25.24
C ARG A 291 2.03 6.47 24.76
N TYR A 292 3.32 6.74 24.73
CA TYR A 292 3.90 7.83 23.97
C TYR A 292 4.84 7.25 22.92
N ARG A 293 4.80 7.79 21.71
CA ARG A 293 5.67 7.42 20.59
C ARG A 293 6.43 8.62 20.12
N ASP A 294 7.73 8.44 19.88
CA ASP A 294 8.59 9.35 19.12
C ASP A 294 9.50 8.50 18.24
N TYR A 295 9.06 8.30 17.00
CA TYR A 295 9.73 7.48 16.01
C TYR A 295 10.23 8.36 14.89
N THR A 296 11.47 8.15 14.43
CA THR A 296 12.05 8.86 13.30
C THR A 296 12.66 7.90 12.31
N SER A 297 12.61 8.24 11.05
CA SER A 297 13.29 7.49 9.99
C SER A 297 13.85 8.43 8.93
N GLU A 298 15.07 8.13 8.48
CA GLU A 298 15.73 8.78 7.35
C GLU A 298 16.12 7.68 6.36
N ASP A 299 15.74 7.82 5.07
CA ASP A 299 16.08 6.88 4.01
C ASP A 299 16.70 7.61 2.83
N VAL A 300 17.90 7.19 2.42
CA VAL A 300 18.60 7.67 1.22
C VAL A 300 18.74 6.49 0.27
N LEU A 301 18.36 6.69 -0.98
CA LEU A 301 18.45 5.67 -2.02
C LEU A 301 18.99 6.28 -3.31
N ALA A 302 20.00 5.65 -3.90
CA ALA A 302 20.50 5.97 -5.24
C ALA A 302 20.45 4.72 -6.12
N GLN A 303 19.94 4.87 -7.34
CA GLN A 303 19.81 3.80 -8.32
C GLN A 303 20.27 4.27 -9.68
N THR A 304 20.96 3.42 -10.42
CA THR A 304 21.28 3.65 -11.83
C THR A 304 20.92 2.41 -12.64
N GLU A 305 20.22 2.61 -13.75
CA GLU A 305 19.72 1.58 -14.66
C GLU A 305 20.20 1.86 -16.07
N LEU A 306 20.82 0.89 -16.69
CA LEU A 306 21.15 0.89 -18.11
C LEU A 306 20.20 -0.09 -18.81
N LEU A 307 19.37 0.45 -19.73
CA LEU A 307 18.45 -0.33 -20.54
C LEU A 307 19.02 -0.38 -21.97
N GLY A 308 19.05 -1.58 -22.52
CA GLY A 308 19.60 -1.82 -23.87
C GLY A 308 18.75 -2.78 -24.68
N LYS A 309 18.70 -2.56 -26.00
CA LYS A 309 18.12 -3.48 -26.98
C LYS A 309 19.22 -3.98 -27.89
N ILE A 310 19.26 -5.29 -28.12
CA ILE A 310 20.23 -5.92 -28.97
C ILE A 310 19.49 -6.93 -29.86
N ASP A 311 19.58 -6.73 -31.18
CA ASP A 311 19.08 -7.69 -32.15
C ASP A 311 20.21 -8.65 -32.57
N THR A 312 19.96 -9.94 -32.42
CA THR A 312 20.84 -11.01 -32.91
C THR A 312 20.17 -11.72 -34.09
N SER A 313 20.87 -12.61 -34.73
CA SER A 313 20.30 -13.41 -35.86
C SER A 313 19.14 -14.32 -35.42
N TRP A 314 18.95 -14.57 -34.14
CA TRP A 314 17.98 -15.58 -33.61
C TRP A 314 17.01 -15.02 -32.58
N ALA A 315 17.27 -13.83 -32.02
CA ALA A 315 16.41 -13.21 -31.01
C ALA A 315 16.68 -11.69 -30.86
N ARG A 316 15.67 -11.00 -30.37
CA ARG A 316 15.80 -9.65 -29.82
C ARG A 316 15.94 -9.74 -28.29
N HIS A 317 16.93 -9.07 -27.76
CA HIS A 317 17.23 -8.98 -26.33
C HIS A 317 16.88 -7.61 -25.79
N GLU A 318 16.23 -7.55 -24.64
CA GLU A 318 16.01 -6.33 -23.87
C GLU A 318 16.69 -6.48 -22.50
N ILE A 319 17.84 -5.82 -22.36
CA ILE A 319 18.76 -5.99 -21.26
C ILE A 319 18.62 -4.86 -20.27
N LEU A 320 18.46 -5.18 -19.00
CA LEU A 320 18.54 -4.25 -17.88
C LEU A 320 19.76 -4.60 -17.01
N LEU A 321 20.62 -3.63 -16.83
CA LEU A 321 21.67 -3.65 -15.81
C LEU A 321 21.40 -2.56 -14.81
N SER A 322 21.35 -2.86 -13.52
CA SER A 322 21.14 -1.82 -12.52
C SER A 322 21.97 -2.01 -11.28
N THR A 323 22.29 -0.90 -10.65
CA THR A 323 22.94 -0.85 -9.33
C THR A 323 22.14 0.05 -8.40
N GLU A 324 22.10 -0.32 -7.12
CA GLU A 324 21.41 0.42 -6.07
C GLU A 324 22.29 0.52 -4.83
N LEU A 325 22.29 1.69 -4.23
CA LEU A 325 22.97 2.01 -2.98
C LEU A 325 22.00 2.74 -2.07
N GLY A 326 22.05 2.47 -0.76
CA GLY A 326 21.23 3.24 0.15
C GLY A 326 21.54 3.00 1.62
N GLN A 327 20.89 3.82 2.45
CA GLN A 327 20.93 3.74 3.90
C GLN A 327 19.59 4.13 4.48
N LEU A 328 19.09 3.30 5.38
CA LEU A 328 17.95 3.57 6.25
C LEU A 328 18.46 3.69 7.69
N ASP A 329 18.15 4.80 8.34
CA ASP A 329 18.25 4.99 9.79
C ASP A 329 16.85 5.02 10.37
N TYR A 330 16.56 4.18 11.39
CA TYR A 330 15.28 4.08 12.05
C TYR A 330 15.46 4.10 13.56
N LYS A 331 14.75 5.01 14.24
CA LYS A 331 14.79 5.15 15.70
C LYS A 331 13.38 5.03 16.25
N GLN A 332 13.25 4.27 17.34
CA GLN A 332 12.01 4.13 18.08
C GLN A 332 12.23 4.48 19.54
N ASN A 333 11.55 5.49 20.03
CA ASN A 333 11.41 5.77 21.44
C ASN A 333 9.94 5.61 21.83
N GLN A 334 9.67 4.71 22.76
CA GLN A 334 8.32 4.47 23.24
C GLN A 334 8.31 4.39 24.77
N LEU A 335 7.38 5.14 25.36
CA LEU A 335 7.04 5.05 26.77
C LEU A 335 5.69 4.35 26.91
N ARG A 336 5.50 3.56 27.96
CA ARG A 336 4.22 2.87 28.22
C ARG A 336 3.87 2.86 29.71
N ARG A 337 2.56 2.75 29.99
CA ARG A 337 2.03 2.36 31.28
C ARG A 337 0.75 1.55 31.11
N ASN A 338 0.77 0.32 31.57
CA ASN A 338 -0.41 -0.53 31.65
C ASN A 338 -1.29 -0.11 32.82
N HIS A 339 -2.58 -0.45 32.72
CA HIS A 339 -3.44 -0.49 33.90
C HIS A 339 -2.83 -1.36 35.01
N SER A 340 -2.90 -0.87 36.24
CA SER A 340 -2.56 -1.60 37.46
C SER A 340 -3.31 -0.99 38.64
N THR A 341 -3.29 -1.64 39.78
CA THR A 341 -3.90 -1.12 41.02
C THR A 341 -3.32 0.26 41.40
N ASP A 342 -2.00 0.44 41.24
CA ASP A 342 -1.31 1.69 41.55
C ASP A 342 -1.44 2.76 40.43
N SER A 343 -1.85 2.36 39.26
CA SER A 343 -2.00 3.21 38.09
C SER A 343 -3.24 2.79 37.30
N PRO A 344 -4.45 3.04 37.84
CA PRO A 344 -5.68 2.61 37.18
C PRO A 344 -5.85 3.31 35.85
N ASN A 345 -6.23 2.56 34.83
CA ASN A 345 -6.61 3.07 33.52
C ASN A 345 -7.60 2.11 32.88
N THR A 346 -8.87 2.34 33.12
CA THR A 346 -9.99 1.53 32.62
C THR A 346 -11.06 2.40 31.99
N ILE A 347 -11.92 1.82 31.18
CA ILE A 347 -13.10 2.46 30.64
C ILE A 347 -14.26 1.48 30.58
N ASP A 348 -15.47 1.96 30.85
CA ASP A 348 -16.71 1.21 30.63
C ASP A 348 -17.08 1.29 29.15
N ILE A 349 -17.21 0.14 28.48
CA ILE A 349 -17.48 0.11 27.03
C ILE A 349 -18.92 0.51 26.66
N TYR A 350 -19.85 0.54 27.60
CA TYR A 350 -21.24 0.95 27.38
C TYR A 350 -21.54 2.38 27.83
N GLN A 351 -20.74 2.89 28.78
CA GLN A 351 -20.87 4.25 29.32
C GLN A 351 -19.47 4.84 29.51
N PRO A 352 -18.77 5.19 28.40
CA PRO A 352 -17.41 5.65 28.48
C PRO A 352 -17.33 7.01 29.20
N GLU A 353 -16.42 7.09 30.18
CA GLU A 353 -16.08 8.32 30.87
C GLU A 353 -14.59 8.58 30.70
N TYR A 354 -14.25 9.72 30.11
CA TYR A 354 -12.89 10.11 29.76
C TYR A 354 -12.29 11.08 30.79
N GLY A 355 -10.98 11.35 30.68
CA GLY A 355 -10.28 12.35 31.49
C GLY A 355 -9.99 11.93 32.94
N LYS A 356 -10.24 10.68 33.31
CA LYS A 356 -10.04 10.20 34.68
C LYS A 356 -8.61 9.78 34.99
N TYR A 357 -7.91 9.21 34.01
CA TYR A 357 -6.64 8.52 34.21
C TYR A 357 -5.64 8.86 33.10
N LEU A 358 -4.65 9.69 33.44
CA LEU A 358 -3.50 9.95 32.58
C LEU A 358 -2.21 9.50 33.29
N PRO A 359 -1.91 8.20 33.31
CA PRO A 359 -0.79 7.67 34.06
C PRO A 359 0.56 8.16 33.55
N ASN A 360 1.52 8.34 34.48
CA ASN A 360 2.90 8.60 34.14
C ASN A 360 3.50 7.39 33.41
N LEU A 361 4.22 7.66 32.33
CA LEU A 361 4.78 6.64 31.47
C LEU A 361 6.22 6.28 31.89
N THR A 362 6.62 5.06 31.58
CA THR A 362 7.99 4.55 31.78
C THR A 362 8.59 4.10 30.44
N PRO A 363 9.93 4.16 30.27
CA PRO A 363 10.60 3.67 29.08
C PRO A 363 10.23 2.22 28.78
N PHE A 364 9.88 1.93 27.53
CA PHE A 364 9.53 0.60 27.06
C PHE A 364 10.35 0.15 25.85
N THR A 365 10.55 1.04 24.89
CA THR A 365 11.40 0.82 23.72
C THR A 365 12.30 2.04 23.55
N ASP A 366 13.60 1.81 23.37
CA ASP A 366 14.57 2.79 22.92
C ASP A 366 15.59 2.05 22.05
N THR A 367 15.36 2.11 20.72
CA THR A 367 16.14 1.36 19.75
C THR A 367 16.57 2.24 18.59
N LYS A 368 17.73 1.89 18.03
CA LYS A 368 18.23 2.45 16.80
C LYS A 368 18.64 1.32 15.87
N GLU A 369 18.14 1.35 14.66
CA GLU A 369 18.51 0.46 13.57
C GLU A 369 19.11 1.25 12.42
N ARG A 370 20.20 0.75 11.83
CA ARG A 370 20.77 1.25 10.58
C ARG A 370 20.91 0.10 9.61
N GLN A 371 20.43 0.27 8.41
CA GLN A 371 20.63 -0.64 7.29
C GLN A 371 21.36 0.08 6.17
N ARG A 372 22.54 -0.42 5.77
CA ARG A 372 23.25 0.00 4.57
C ARG A 372 23.17 -1.12 3.55
N TYR A 373 22.95 -0.77 2.30
CA TYR A 373 22.77 -1.78 1.29
C TYR A 373 23.36 -1.38 -0.05
N PHE A 374 23.82 -2.42 -0.74
CA PHE A 374 24.27 -2.38 -2.11
C PHE A 374 23.58 -3.49 -2.88
N ALA A 375 23.16 -3.22 -4.12
CA ALA A 375 22.61 -4.26 -4.98
C ALA A 375 23.06 -4.12 -6.43
N LEU A 376 23.15 -5.27 -7.09
CA LEU A 376 23.34 -5.41 -8.52
C LEU A 376 22.20 -6.24 -9.09
N ASN A 377 21.63 -5.80 -10.21
CA ASN A 377 20.58 -6.54 -10.91
C ASN A 377 20.91 -6.64 -12.40
N VAL A 378 20.71 -7.83 -12.94
CA VAL A 378 20.83 -8.13 -14.38
C VAL A 378 19.53 -8.80 -14.80
N GLN A 379 18.96 -8.34 -15.91
CA GLN A 379 17.79 -8.94 -16.52
C GLN A 379 17.95 -8.94 -18.04
N ASP A 380 17.47 -10.00 -18.67
CA ASP A 380 17.31 -10.09 -20.11
C ASP A 380 15.91 -10.64 -20.43
N GLN A 381 15.15 -9.91 -21.24
CA GLN A 381 13.93 -10.41 -21.86
C GLN A 381 14.23 -10.73 -23.32
N ILE A 382 14.15 -12.00 -23.67
CA ILE A 382 14.54 -12.54 -24.97
C ILE A 382 13.29 -12.84 -25.77
N PHE A 383 13.12 -12.18 -26.89
CA PHE A 383 12.04 -12.41 -27.85
C PHE A 383 12.58 -13.27 -29.02
N PHE A 384 12.20 -14.54 -29.07
CA PHE A 384 12.62 -15.46 -30.12
C PHE A 384 11.85 -15.20 -31.44
N ASN A 385 10.61 -14.78 -31.30
CA ASN A 385 9.71 -14.39 -32.38
C ASN A 385 8.51 -13.62 -31.78
N ASP A 386 7.50 -13.31 -32.58
CA ASP A 386 6.30 -12.56 -32.14
C ASP A 386 5.44 -13.31 -31.11
N GLN A 387 5.64 -14.65 -30.99
CA GLN A 387 4.84 -15.49 -30.08
C GLN A 387 5.57 -15.83 -28.79
N TRP A 388 6.85 -16.07 -28.80
CA TRP A 388 7.60 -16.59 -27.67
C TRP A 388 8.62 -15.61 -27.12
N SER A 389 8.51 -15.33 -25.85
CA SER A 389 9.56 -14.65 -25.10
C SER A 389 9.85 -15.30 -23.75
N VAL A 390 11.06 -15.11 -23.28
CA VAL A 390 11.54 -15.58 -21.98
C VAL A 390 12.21 -14.42 -21.27
N LEU A 391 11.89 -14.24 -19.99
CA LEU A 391 12.56 -13.29 -19.12
C LEU A 391 13.39 -14.05 -18.11
N PHE A 392 14.64 -13.68 -17.99
CA PHE A 392 15.55 -14.11 -16.93
C PHE A 392 16.11 -12.89 -16.22
N GLY A 393 16.08 -12.89 -14.91
CA GLY A 393 16.65 -11.84 -14.09
C GLY A 393 17.24 -12.40 -12.80
N ASN A 394 18.25 -11.71 -12.30
CA ASN A 394 18.84 -12.02 -11.00
C ASN A 394 19.32 -10.75 -10.31
N ARG A 395 18.91 -10.58 -9.08
CA ARG A 395 19.37 -9.49 -8.22
C ARG A 395 20.20 -10.06 -7.08
N PHE A 396 21.36 -9.49 -6.87
CA PHE A 396 22.24 -9.72 -5.74
C PHE A 396 22.16 -8.52 -4.80
N ASP A 397 21.89 -8.75 -3.51
CA ASP A 397 21.86 -7.75 -2.46
C ASP A 397 22.87 -8.08 -1.36
N GLN A 398 23.61 -7.06 -0.92
CA GLN A 398 24.35 -7.05 0.32
C GLN A 398 23.72 -6.04 1.27
N VAL A 399 23.38 -6.47 2.48
CA VAL A 399 22.79 -5.60 3.52
C VAL A 399 23.61 -5.71 4.78
N GLU A 400 24.10 -4.59 5.27
CA GLU A 400 24.68 -4.44 6.60
C GLU A 400 23.60 -3.87 7.53
N GLN A 401 23.31 -4.57 8.61
CA GLN A 401 22.34 -4.17 9.63
C GLN A 401 23.04 -4.00 10.97
N ASP A 402 22.94 -2.81 11.53
CA ASP A 402 23.37 -2.48 12.89
C ASP A 402 22.11 -2.23 13.74
N PHE A 403 21.96 -2.92 14.85
CA PHE A 403 20.83 -2.74 15.76
C PHE A 403 21.32 -2.51 17.18
N LYS A 404 20.77 -1.46 17.86
CA LYS A 404 21.07 -1.10 19.24
C LYS A 404 19.78 -1.01 20.06
N ASN A 405 19.80 -1.58 21.25
CA ASN A 405 18.73 -1.43 22.23
C ASN A 405 19.34 -0.74 23.48
N HIS A 406 18.98 0.53 23.67
CA HIS A 406 19.56 1.36 24.74
C HIS A 406 19.01 0.98 26.12
N ILE A 407 17.78 0.43 26.22
CA ILE A 407 17.21 -0.02 27.50
C ILE A 407 17.91 -1.27 27.98
N LYS A 408 18.09 -2.24 27.08
CA LYS A 408 18.75 -3.53 27.40
C LYS A 408 20.29 -3.43 27.33
N GLN A 409 20.84 -2.31 26.83
CA GLN A 409 22.28 -2.10 26.57
C GLN A 409 22.87 -3.22 25.72
N THR A 410 22.14 -3.65 24.68
CA THR A 410 22.58 -4.64 23.71
C THR A 410 22.76 -4.03 22.34
N GLU A 411 23.76 -4.55 21.64
CA GLU A 411 24.09 -4.15 20.27
C GLU A 411 24.49 -5.39 19.47
N ASP A 412 24.02 -5.50 18.24
CA ASP A 412 24.43 -6.55 17.33
C ASP A 412 24.47 -6.01 15.89
N ASN A 413 25.31 -6.63 15.08
CA ASN A 413 25.44 -6.32 13.67
C ASN A 413 25.54 -7.60 12.85
N GLN A 414 25.04 -7.52 11.61
CA GLN A 414 25.17 -8.60 10.65
C GLN A 414 25.36 -8.07 9.24
N THR A 415 26.02 -8.88 8.41
CA THR A 415 26.10 -8.67 6.97
C THR A 415 25.40 -9.83 6.28
N LEU A 416 24.42 -9.51 5.47
CA LEU A 416 23.59 -10.47 4.75
C LEU A 416 23.87 -10.39 3.25
N HIS A 417 23.95 -11.54 2.62
CA HIS A 417 24.01 -11.69 1.18
C HIS A 417 22.78 -12.44 0.70
N GLN A 418 22.02 -11.85 -0.22
CA GLN A 418 20.81 -12.44 -0.75
C GLN A 418 20.83 -12.45 -2.26
N ASN A 419 20.22 -13.49 -2.83
CA ASN A 419 20.10 -13.68 -4.26
C ASN A 419 18.63 -13.90 -4.61
N SER A 420 18.11 -13.06 -5.49
CA SER A 420 16.69 -13.04 -5.86
C SER A 420 16.55 -13.27 -7.37
N PRO A 421 16.60 -14.54 -7.82
CA PRO A 421 16.37 -14.88 -9.21
C PRO A 421 14.89 -14.74 -9.56
N ARG A 422 14.61 -14.36 -10.81
CA ARG A 422 13.29 -14.40 -11.41
C ARG A 422 13.35 -14.95 -12.83
N PHE A 423 12.32 -15.67 -13.20
CA PHE A 423 12.19 -16.29 -14.50
C PHE A 423 10.75 -16.17 -14.98
N GLY A 424 10.56 -15.90 -16.26
CA GLY A 424 9.25 -15.83 -16.89
C GLY A 424 9.27 -16.39 -18.30
N VAL A 425 8.20 -17.05 -18.69
CA VAL A 425 7.95 -17.51 -20.06
C VAL A 425 6.63 -16.90 -20.49
N ASN A 426 6.57 -16.35 -21.68
CA ASN A 426 5.37 -15.79 -22.27
C ASN A 426 5.13 -16.39 -23.66
N PHE A 427 3.88 -16.76 -23.92
CA PHE A 427 3.43 -17.28 -25.21
C PHE A 427 2.21 -16.51 -25.68
N LYS A 428 2.36 -15.72 -26.74
CA LYS A 428 1.25 -15.07 -27.44
C LYS A 428 0.66 -16.04 -28.48
N ALA A 429 -0.48 -16.61 -28.14
CA ALA A 429 -1.21 -17.51 -29.05
C ALA A 429 -1.83 -16.73 -30.22
N SER A 430 -2.14 -15.45 -30.00
CA SER A 430 -2.64 -14.50 -31.01
C SER A 430 -2.34 -13.05 -30.58
N GLU A 431 -2.71 -12.09 -31.40
CA GLU A 431 -2.66 -10.65 -31.05
C GLU A 431 -3.57 -10.26 -29.87
N GLN A 432 -4.48 -11.13 -29.49
CA GLN A 432 -5.43 -10.92 -28.40
C GLN A 432 -5.16 -11.81 -27.17
N TRP A 433 -4.41 -12.90 -27.29
CA TRP A 433 -4.32 -13.90 -26.23
C TRP A 433 -2.88 -14.29 -25.91
N ALA A 434 -2.51 -14.16 -24.67
CA ALA A 434 -1.22 -14.60 -24.15
C ALA A 434 -1.39 -15.51 -22.92
N PHE A 435 -0.48 -16.49 -22.82
CA PHE A 435 -0.29 -17.35 -21.66
C PHE A 435 1.09 -17.12 -21.10
N TYR A 436 1.22 -17.17 -19.79
CA TYR A 436 2.52 -16.99 -19.16
C TYR A 436 2.71 -17.88 -17.93
N SER A 437 3.96 -18.08 -17.59
CA SER A 437 4.36 -18.67 -16.31
C SER A 437 5.55 -17.93 -15.76
N ASN A 438 5.61 -17.76 -14.43
CA ASN A 438 6.77 -17.16 -13.80
C ASN A 438 7.14 -17.85 -12.49
N TYR A 439 8.38 -17.63 -12.09
CA TYR A 439 8.97 -18.02 -10.83
C TYR A 439 9.86 -16.88 -10.33
N GLY A 440 9.92 -16.71 -9.02
CA GLY A 440 10.88 -15.77 -8.42
C GLY A 440 11.03 -15.96 -6.93
N ARG A 441 12.13 -15.41 -6.44
CA ARG A 441 12.45 -15.30 -5.02
C ARG A 441 12.52 -13.86 -4.59
N SER A 442 12.26 -13.64 -3.30
CA SER A 442 12.34 -12.34 -2.65
C SER A 442 12.87 -12.51 -1.24
N PHE A 443 13.25 -11.40 -0.63
CA PHE A 443 13.54 -11.34 0.80
C PHE A 443 13.08 -10.01 1.39
N ALA A 444 12.80 -10.00 2.70
CA ALA A 444 12.53 -8.81 3.49
C ALA A 444 13.33 -8.86 4.78
N MET A 445 13.77 -7.68 5.25
CA MET A 445 14.53 -7.59 6.49
C MET A 445 13.60 -7.77 7.69
N ASN A 446 14.02 -8.57 8.65
CA ASN A 446 13.46 -8.60 10.00
C ASN A 446 14.17 -7.56 10.88
N SER A 447 13.41 -6.85 11.70
CA SER A 447 13.94 -5.87 12.66
C SER A 447 13.92 -6.43 14.08
N GLY A 448 14.84 -5.99 14.92
CA GLY A 448 14.92 -6.39 16.33
C GLY A 448 15.99 -7.44 16.63
N MET A 449 15.93 -7.97 17.85
CA MET A 449 16.89 -8.95 18.40
C MET A 449 16.17 -10.11 19.07
N ASN A 450 16.76 -11.29 18.96
CA ASN A 450 16.34 -12.49 19.71
C ASN A 450 16.75 -12.40 21.20
N ARG A 451 16.43 -13.42 22.00
CA ARG A 451 16.75 -13.48 23.45
C ARG A 451 18.26 -13.47 23.75
N ASN A 452 19.10 -13.85 22.78
CA ASN A 452 20.55 -13.82 22.92
C ASN A 452 21.17 -12.49 22.51
N GLY A 453 20.35 -11.47 22.16
CA GLY A 453 20.81 -10.17 21.69
C GLY A 453 21.33 -10.16 20.26
N GLN A 454 20.95 -11.13 19.43
CA GLN A 454 21.36 -11.24 18.03
C GLN A 454 20.22 -10.78 17.10
N THR A 455 20.55 -10.11 16.02
CA THR A 455 19.64 -9.73 14.95
C THR A 455 19.07 -10.95 14.22
N PHE A 456 17.91 -10.78 13.58
CA PHE A 456 17.21 -11.88 12.93
C PHE A 456 17.68 -12.14 11.51
N ALA A 457 17.61 -13.41 11.09
CA ALA A 457 17.69 -13.76 9.67
C ALA A 457 16.53 -13.12 8.89
N PRO A 458 16.74 -12.70 7.63
CA PRO A 458 15.69 -12.10 6.81
C PRO A 458 14.62 -13.11 6.44
N GLU A 459 13.40 -12.64 6.25
CA GLU A 459 12.35 -13.41 5.60
C GLU A 459 12.77 -13.77 4.17
N LYS A 460 12.40 -14.97 3.72
CA LYS A 460 12.68 -15.45 2.36
C LYS A 460 11.40 -15.97 1.72
N GLY A 461 11.08 -15.46 0.54
CA GLY A 461 9.91 -15.82 -0.20
C GLY A 461 10.20 -16.52 -1.51
N GLU A 462 9.29 -17.40 -1.91
CA GLU A 462 9.26 -18.06 -3.22
C GLU A 462 7.85 -17.94 -3.79
N SER A 463 7.74 -17.67 -5.08
CA SER A 463 6.46 -17.55 -5.77
C SER A 463 6.50 -18.27 -7.12
N TYR A 464 5.41 -18.96 -7.43
CA TYR A 464 5.11 -19.58 -8.72
C TYR A 464 3.78 -19.05 -9.20
N GLU A 465 3.69 -18.70 -10.47
CA GLU A 465 2.46 -18.22 -11.08
C GLU A 465 2.33 -18.76 -12.50
N VAL A 466 1.11 -19.10 -12.89
CA VAL A 466 0.70 -19.31 -14.28
C VAL A 466 -0.54 -18.51 -14.55
N GLY A 467 -0.65 -17.93 -15.74
CA GLY A 467 -1.81 -17.11 -16.05
C GLY A 467 -2.04 -16.92 -17.53
N THR A 468 -3.12 -16.25 -17.82
CA THR A 468 -3.49 -15.85 -19.18
C THR A 468 -4.03 -14.42 -19.18
N LYS A 469 -3.83 -13.75 -20.29
CA LYS A 469 -4.34 -12.42 -20.58
C LYS A 469 -5.08 -12.42 -21.90
N TYR A 470 -6.24 -11.82 -21.91
CA TYR A 470 -7.05 -11.67 -23.10
C TYR A 470 -7.37 -10.20 -23.34
N LYS A 471 -6.87 -9.66 -24.45
CA LYS A 471 -7.11 -8.30 -24.92
C LYS A 471 -8.40 -8.30 -25.73
N ILE A 472 -9.49 -7.84 -25.13
CA ILE A 472 -10.80 -7.75 -25.76
C ILE A 472 -10.76 -6.66 -26.87
N ASN A 473 -10.15 -5.53 -26.53
CA ASN A 473 -9.82 -4.41 -27.43
C ASN A 473 -8.66 -3.60 -26.80
N ASP A 474 -8.26 -2.49 -27.42
CA ASP A 474 -7.13 -1.67 -26.95
C ASP A 474 -7.37 -1.02 -25.56
N GLN A 475 -8.62 -0.95 -25.09
CA GLN A 475 -9.01 -0.37 -23.83
C GLN A 475 -9.56 -1.41 -22.82
N SER A 476 -9.54 -2.70 -23.20
CA SER A 476 -10.17 -3.76 -22.40
C SER A 476 -9.30 -4.99 -22.34
N VAL A 477 -8.92 -5.37 -21.10
CA VAL A 477 -8.09 -6.54 -20.83
C VAL A 477 -8.71 -7.35 -19.69
N LEU A 478 -8.71 -8.66 -19.89
CA LEU A 478 -9.03 -9.67 -18.88
C LEU A 478 -7.75 -10.42 -18.52
N SER A 479 -7.51 -10.59 -17.21
CA SER A 479 -6.38 -11.37 -16.68
C SER A 479 -6.90 -12.43 -15.72
N LEU A 480 -6.33 -13.64 -15.83
CA LEU A 480 -6.56 -14.74 -14.91
C LEU A 480 -5.21 -15.30 -14.49
N ALA A 481 -4.98 -15.44 -13.18
CA ALA A 481 -3.75 -16.00 -12.62
C ALA A 481 -4.02 -17.05 -11.56
N LEU A 482 -3.22 -18.10 -11.55
CA LEU A 482 -3.08 -19.11 -10.50
C LEU A 482 -1.74 -18.93 -9.84
N PHE A 483 -1.69 -18.82 -8.52
CA PHE A 483 -0.44 -18.60 -7.80
C PHE A 483 -0.26 -19.58 -6.63
N LYS A 484 0.99 -19.80 -6.28
CA LYS A 484 1.42 -20.48 -5.05
C LYS A 484 2.68 -19.83 -4.53
N MET A 485 2.67 -19.47 -3.25
CA MET A 485 3.74 -18.75 -2.60
C MET A 485 4.06 -19.37 -1.23
N LYS A 486 5.30 -19.24 -0.81
CA LYS A 486 5.78 -19.65 0.51
C LYS A 486 6.75 -18.60 1.05
N LYS A 487 6.65 -18.30 2.35
CA LYS A 487 7.56 -17.41 3.06
C LYS A 487 8.09 -18.10 4.30
N ARG A 488 9.40 -17.98 4.56
CA ARG A 488 10.14 -18.57 5.68
C ARG A 488 10.83 -17.49 6.49
N ASN A 489 11.29 -17.85 7.69
CA ASN A 489 11.92 -16.96 8.66
C ASN A 489 10.98 -15.82 9.10
N VAL A 490 9.68 -16.08 9.09
CA VAL A 490 8.69 -15.17 9.68
C VAL A 490 8.92 -15.14 11.19
N LEU A 491 8.85 -13.94 11.79
CA LEU A 491 8.99 -13.80 13.22
C LEU A 491 7.83 -14.47 13.96
N THR A 492 8.15 -15.30 14.93
CA THR A 492 7.22 -15.97 15.83
C THR A 492 7.76 -15.94 17.25
N THR A 493 6.94 -16.25 18.24
CA THR A 493 7.34 -16.29 19.67
C THR A 493 8.51 -17.25 19.91
N ASP A 494 9.47 -16.85 20.73
CA ASP A 494 10.57 -17.73 21.13
C ASP A 494 10.05 -18.86 22.06
N PRO A 495 10.30 -20.15 21.73
CA PRO A 495 9.75 -21.30 22.48
C PRO A 495 10.29 -21.44 23.90
N ILE A 496 11.35 -20.70 24.26
CA ILE A 496 12.00 -20.77 25.57
C ILE A 496 11.61 -19.57 26.44
N ASP A 497 11.46 -18.38 25.82
CA ASP A 497 11.06 -17.15 26.52
C ASP A 497 10.10 -16.34 25.65
N SER A 498 8.82 -16.37 25.97
CA SER A 498 7.75 -15.70 25.25
C SER A 498 7.83 -14.16 25.22
N ASN A 499 8.77 -13.56 25.94
CA ASN A 499 9.06 -12.11 25.83
C ASN A 499 9.93 -11.77 24.61
N PHE A 500 10.40 -12.76 23.90
CA PHE A 500 11.24 -12.61 22.71
C PHE A 500 10.60 -13.27 21.48
N GLN A 501 11.21 -13.00 20.34
CA GLN A 501 10.84 -13.61 19.05
C GLN A 501 12.01 -14.42 18.48
N THR A 502 11.70 -15.29 17.53
CA THR A 502 12.65 -16.03 16.72
C THR A 502 12.19 -16.06 15.26
N ALA A 503 13.13 -16.03 14.31
CA ALA A 503 12.85 -16.09 12.88
C ALA A 503 12.69 -17.56 12.41
N ALA A 504 11.66 -18.25 12.90
CA ALA A 504 11.42 -19.68 12.68
C ALA A 504 10.06 -20.02 12.05
N GLY A 505 9.19 -19.02 11.84
CA GLY A 505 7.87 -19.20 11.25
C GLY A 505 7.91 -19.45 9.74
N GLU A 506 6.90 -20.16 9.24
CA GLU A 506 6.64 -20.35 7.82
C GLU A 506 5.16 -20.14 7.51
N VAL A 507 4.89 -19.45 6.41
CA VAL A 507 3.52 -19.21 5.90
C VAL A 507 3.44 -19.57 4.42
N SER A 508 2.27 -19.96 3.97
CA SER A 508 1.99 -20.24 2.55
C SER A 508 0.73 -19.52 2.09
N SER A 509 0.64 -19.28 0.80
CA SER A 509 -0.55 -18.73 0.16
C SER A 509 -0.68 -19.31 -1.24
N LYS A 510 -1.91 -19.65 -1.63
CA LYS A 510 -2.25 -20.13 -2.97
C LYS A 510 -3.63 -19.60 -3.35
N GLY A 511 -3.85 -19.41 -4.63
CA GLY A 511 -5.15 -18.89 -5.04
C GLY A 511 -5.33 -18.68 -6.52
N VAL A 512 -6.45 -18.07 -6.82
CA VAL A 512 -6.89 -17.68 -8.16
C VAL A 512 -7.24 -16.21 -8.14
N GLU A 513 -6.80 -15.48 -9.13
CA GLU A 513 -7.12 -14.05 -9.31
C GLU A 513 -7.71 -13.83 -10.70
N PHE A 514 -8.72 -13.00 -10.75
CA PHE A 514 -9.38 -12.52 -11.96
C PHE A 514 -9.48 -11.01 -11.90
N ASP A 515 -9.02 -10.32 -12.94
CA ASP A 515 -9.18 -8.88 -13.12
C ASP A 515 -9.69 -8.60 -14.54
N LEU A 516 -10.78 -7.84 -14.64
CA LEU A 516 -11.32 -7.28 -15.87
C LEU A 516 -11.35 -5.77 -15.77
N ASN A 517 -10.72 -5.12 -16.73
CA ASN A 517 -10.82 -3.70 -16.91
C ASN A 517 -11.29 -3.47 -18.37
N SER A 518 -12.48 -2.93 -18.55
CA SER A 518 -13.13 -2.90 -19.85
C SER A 518 -13.87 -1.58 -20.10
N GLN A 519 -13.51 -0.95 -21.21
CA GLN A 519 -14.34 0.05 -21.88
C GLN A 519 -15.16 -0.67 -22.95
N ILE A 520 -16.43 -0.98 -22.65
CA ILE A 520 -17.33 -1.74 -23.54
C ILE A 520 -17.60 -0.93 -24.81
N ASN A 521 -17.84 0.37 -24.64
CA ASN A 521 -17.99 1.36 -25.71
C ASN A 521 -17.70 2.76 -25.12
N ASP A 522 -17.82 3.80 -25.93
CA ASP A 522 -17.50 5.19 -25.54
C ASP A 522 -18.29 5.70 -24.32
N ARG A 523 -19.40 5.03 -23.97
CA ARG A 523 -20.31 5.42 -22.88
C ARG A 523 -20.32 4.50 -21.70
N TRP A 524 -19.82 3.26 -21.82
CA TRP A 524 -19.99 2.23 -20.82
C TRP A 524 -18.68 1.57 -20.46
N SER A 525 -18.28 1.69 -19.19
CA SER A 525 -17.13 0.99 -18.60
C SER A 525 -17.57 0.00 -17.55
N VAL A 526 -16.83 -1.11 -17.43
CA VAL A 526 -16.99 -2.14 -16.41
C VAL A 526 -15.62 -2.55 -15.91
N ASN A 527 -15.46 -2.55 -14.59
CA ASN A 527 -14.31 -3.13 -13.92
C ASN A 527 -14.82 -4.23 -12.98
N ALA A 528 -14.19 -5.39 -13.03
CA ALA A 528 -14.54 -6.49 -12.15
C ALA A 528 -13.27 -7.19 -11.68
N ASN A 529 -13.25 -7.58 -10.42
CA ASN A 529 -12.18 -8.38 -9.89
C ASN A 529 -12.74 -9.46 -8.97
N TYR A 530 -12.00 -10.54 -8.84
CA TYR A 530 -12.27 -11.60 -7.89
C TYR A 530 -10.99 -12.29 -7.49
N SER A 531 -10.87 -12.65 -6.22
CA SER A 531 -9.80 -13.50 -5.71
C SER A 531 -10.33 -14.59 -4.80
N TYR A 532 -9.79 -15.80 -5.01
CA TYR A 532 -9.76 -16.86 -4.02
C TYR A 532 -8.36 -16.94 -3.45
N THR A 533 -8.19 -16.80 -2.14
CA THR A 533 -6.89 -16.82 -1.47
C THR A 533 -6.93 -17.71 -0.24
N ASP A 534 -6.13 -18.78 -0.27
CA ASP A 534 -5.93 -19.67 0.88
C ASP A 534 -4.54 -19.42 1.46
N ALA A 535 -4.49 -18.50 2.44
CA ALA A 535 -3.26 -18.07 3.12
C ALA A 535 -3.25 -18.61 4.56
N GLN A 536 -2.20 -19.38 4.91
CA GLN A 536 -2.16 -20.12 6.16
C GLN A 536 -0.77 -20.25 6.75
N ILE A 537 -0.73 -20.57 8.03
CA ILE A 537 0.46 -20.92 8.79
C ILE A 537 0.91 -22.33 8.40
N GLU A 538 2.18 -22.50 8.07
CA GLU A 538 2.82 -23.80 7.89
C GLU A 538 3.63 -24.22 9.11
N LYS A 539 4.22 -23.24 9.80
CA LYS A 539 5.01 -23.45 11.02
C LYS A 539 5.00 -22.18 11.87
N ASP A 540 4.66 -22.32 13.13
CA ASP A 540 4.68 -21.25 14.15
C ASP A 540 4.81 -21.87 15.54
N GLN A 541 5.12 -21.07 16.58
CA GLN A 541 5.21 -21.54 17.97
C GLN A 541 3.86 -21.49 18.69
N ASP A 542 3.06 -20.46 18.39
CA ASP A 542 1.78 -20.21 19.05
C ASP A 542 0.60 -20.68 18.19
N LEU A 543 0.76 -20.68 16.87
CA LEU A 543 -0.29 -20.93 15.90
C LEU A 543 -0.21 -22.34 15.32
N ALA A 544 -1.35 -23.00 15.22
CA ALA A 544 -1.45 -24.33 14.62
C ALA A 544 -1.18 -24.26 13.11
N LYS A 545 -0.58 -25.32 12.57
CA LYS A 545 -0.48 -25.51 11.13
C LYS A 545 -1.88 -25.54 10.51
N GLY A 546 -2.06 -24.76 9.41
CA GLY A 546 -3.35 -24.59 8.75
C GLY A 546 -4.19 -23.43 9.30
N ALA A 547 -3.76 -22.78 10.39
CA ALA A 547 -4.37 -21.55 10.88
C ALA A 547 -4.33 -20.45 9.81
N ARG A 548 -5.41 -19.68 9.67
CA ARG A 548 -5.55 -18.66 8.63
C ARG A 548 -4.78 -17.40 8.99
N LEU A 549 -4.15 -16.78 8.01
CA LEU A 549 -3.58 -15.44 8.19
C LEU A 549 -4.70 -14.41 8.42
N SER A 550 -4.45 -13.48 9.34
CA SER A 550 -5.44 -12.47 9.74
C SER A 550 -5.79 -11.50 8.61
N ASN A 551 -7.04 -11.06 8.60
CA ASN A 551 -7.61 -10.12 7.62
C ASN A 551 -7.58 -10.61 6.16
N VAL A 552 -7.34 -11.89 5.90
CA VAL A 552 -7.31 -12.45 4.55
C VAL A 552 -8.59 -13.28 4.32
N PRO A 553 -9.57 -12.76 3.57
CA PRO A 553 -10.75 -13.52 3.20
C PRO A 553 -10.40 -14.59 2.16
N LYS A 554 -11.04 -15.76 2.23
CA LYS A 554 -10.92 -16.75 1.16
C LYS A 554 -11.52 -16.27 -0.16
N HIS A 555 -12.57 -15.47 -0.10
CA HIS A 555 -13.27 -14.93 -1.26
C HIS A 555 -13.43 -13.42 -1.11
N GLN A 556 -12.98 -12.68 -2.09
CA GLN A 556 -13.19 -11.24 -2.22
C GLN A 556 -13.41 -10.90 -3.68
N GLY A 557 -14.25 -9.91 -3.94
CA GLY A 557 -14.40 -9.40 -5.29
C GLY A 557 -15.23 -8.13 -5.33
N SER A 558 -15.09 -7.40 -6.41
CA SER A 558 -15.93 -6.25 -6.70
C SER A 558 -16.29 -6.16 -8.17
N VAL A 559 -17.42 -5.54 -8.43
CA VAL A 559 -17.86 -5.17 -9.77
C VAL A 559 -18.29 -3.72 -9.75
N SER A 560 -17.67 -2.89 -10.58
CA SER A 560 -18.09 -1.52 -10.78
C SER A 560 -18.46 -1.28 -12.25
N THR A 561 -19.49 -0.50 -12.47
CA THR A 561 -19.94 -0.12 -13.80
C THR A 561 -20.30 1.36 -13.82
N ASN A 562 -19.96 2.05 -14.91
CA ASN A 562 -20.30 3.44 -15.13
C ASN A 562 -20.89 3.60 -16.54
N TYR A 563 -22.05 4.26 -16.63
CA TYR A 563 -22.76 4.52 -17.88
C TYR A 563 -23.00 6.00 -18.07
N GLU A 564 -22.47 6.55 -19.16
CA GLU A 564 -22.65 7.94 -19.57
C GLU A 564 -23.87 8.03 -20.48
N PHE A 565 -25.01 8.45 -19.91
CA PHE A 565 -26.29 8.51 -20.64
C PHE A 565 -26.47 9.82 -21.43
N LEU A 566 -25.72 10.88 -21.10
CA LEU A 566 -25.72 12.15 -21.81
C LEU A 566 -24.31 12.43 -22.36
N GLN A 567 -24.23 12.61 -23.67
CA GLN A 567 -23.07 13.15 -24.40
C GLN A 567 -23.62 14.12 -25.44
N ASP A 568 -23.59 15.41 -25.14
CA ASP A 568 -24.08 16.49 -26.01
C ASP A 568 -23.02 17.60 -26.05
N GLY A 569 -22.08 17.48 -26.96
CA GLY A 569 -20.90 18.33 -27.01
C GLY A 569 -20.07 18.21 -25.75
N ALA A 570 -19.84 19.34 -25.09
CA ALA A 570 -19.12 19.41 -23.82
C ALA A 570 -19.96 18.97 -22.61
N ARG A 571 -21.28 18.84 -22.75
CA ARG A 571 -22.17 18.39 -21.66
C ARG A 571 -22.19 16.89 -21.55
N LYS A 572 -21.89 16.38 -20.36
CA LYS A 572 -21.87 14.95 -20.06
C LYS A 572 -22.59 14.66 -18.75
N ALA A 573 -23.28 13.54 -18.69
CA ALA A 573 -23.79 13.03 -17.43
C ALA A 573 -23.76 11.50 -17.42
N GLY A 574 -23.48 10.94 -16.27
CA GLY A 574 -23.39 9.50 -16.12
C GLY A 574 -23.76 9.05 -14.70
N VAL A 575 -24.02 7.77 -14.59
CA VAL A 575 -24.28 7.09 -13.32
C VAL A 575 -23.43 5.84 -13.23
N GLY A 576 -23.11 5.44 -12.01
CA GLY A 576 -22.36 4.23 -11.75
C GLY A 576 -22.79 3.54 -10.48
N ALA A 577 -22.42 2.29 -10.39
CA ALA A 577 -22.63 1.45 -9.21
C ALA A 577 -21.39 0.60 -8.98
N ASN A 578 -21.07 0.36 -7.71
CA ASN A 578 -20.06 -0.58 -7.27
C ASN A 578 -20.67 -1.55 -6.26
N LEU A 579 -20.41 -2.84 -6.44
CA LEU A 579 -20.75 -3.90 -5.50
C LEU A 579 -19.45 -4.56 -5.06
N THR A 580 -19.17 -4.56 -3.75
CA THR A 580 -18.00 -5.20 -3.14
C THR A 580 -18.43 -6.27 -2.17
N TYR A 581 -17.86 -7.46 -2.31
CA TYR A 581 -18.02 -8.58 -1.38
C TYR A 581 -16.69 -8.93 -0.73
N VAL A 582 -16.69 -9.07 0.60
CA VAL A 582 -15.55 -9.55 1.38
C VAL A 582 -16.02 -10.71 2.26
N GLY A 583 -15.39 -11.87 2.11
CA GLY A 583 -15.73 -13.08 2.85
C GLY A 583 -15.33 -13.01 4.33
N GLU A 584 -15.80 -14.00 5.09
CA GLU A 584 -15.35 -14.21 6.47
C GLU A 584 -13.85 -14.47 6.51
N ARG A 585 -13.18 -13.93 7.55
CA ARG A 585 -11.72 -14.01 7.72
C ARG A 585 -11.32 -14.04 9.18
N SER A 586 -10.16 -14.63 9.48
CA SER A 586 -9.57 -14.56 10.83
C SER A 586 -9.35 -13.11 11.23
N GLY A 587 -9.80 -12.75 12.42
CA GLY A 587 -9.71 -11.40 12.96
C GLY A 587 -8.58 -11.24 13.99
N HIS A 588 -7.82 -12.28 14.26
CA HIS A 588 -6.75 -12.25 15.25
C HIS A 588 -5.46 -12.81 14.68
N ASN A 589 -4.35 -12.16 14.98
CA ASN A 589 -3.03 -12.62 14.57
C ASN A 589 -2.59 -13.92 15.28
N LEU A 590 -3.29 -14.33 16.34
CA LEU A 590 -3.07 -15.58 17.09
C LEU A 590 -4.11 -16.67 16.78
N ASP A 591 -4.97 -16.50 15.78
CA ASP A 591 -6.02 -17.46 15.38
C ASP A 591 -6.74 -18.13 16.57
N ASN A 592 -7.24 -17.31 17.48
CA ASN A 592 -7.92 -17.72 18.71
C ASN A 592 -9.42 -18.05 18.50
N GLY A 593 -9.83 -18.26 17.24
CA GLY A 593 -11.24 -18.49 16.85
C GLY A 593 -12.04 -17.22 16.65
N PHE A 594 -11.47 -16.03 16.80
CA PHE A 594 -12.13 -14.78 16.49
C PHE A 594 -12.14 -14.53 14.99
N ASN A 595 -13.32 -14.35 14.40
CA ASN A 595 -13.53 -14.08 12.98
C ASN A 595 -14.25 -12.76 12.76
N LEU A 596 -13.86 -12.04 11.73
CA LEU A 596 -14.60 -10.91 11.18
C LEU A 596 -15.66 -11.45 10.22
N PRO A 597 -16.95 -11.05 10.38
CA PRO A 597 -18.03 -11.48 9.50
C PRO A 597 -17.81 -11.04 8.05
N SER A 598 -18.40 -11.78 7.12
CA SER A 598 -18.50 -11.36 5.72
C SER A 598 -19.43 -10.17 5.57
N TYR A 599 -19.20 -9.37 4.53
CA TYR A 599 -20.07 -8.25 4.19
C TYR A 599 -20.14 -8.02 2.68
N THR A 600 -21.24 -7.38 2.28
CA THR A 600 -21.46 -6.87 0.93
C THR A 600 -21.83 -5.40 1.02
N LEU A 601 -21.15 -4.56 0.24
CA LEU A 601 -21.43 -3.14 0.14
C LEU A 601 -21.90 -2.79 -1.26
N VAL A 602 -22.82 -1.86 -1.35
CA VAL A 602 -23.28 -1.26 -2.60
C VAL A 602 -23.05 0.23 -2.51
N ASN A 603 -22.31 0.76 -3.47
CA ASN A 603 -22.06 2.19 -3.62
C ASN A 603 -22.65 2.67 -4.94
N LEU A 604 -23.15 3.88 -4.96
CA LEU A 604 -23.68 4.53 -6.16
C LEU A 604 -22.92 5.83 -6.41
N ASN A 605 -22.73 6.17 -7.66
CA ASN A 605 -22.22 7.48 -8.06
C ASN A 605 -23.04 8.06 -9.22
N GLY A 606 -23.00 9.37 -9.31
CA GLY A 606 -23.55 10.09 -10.45
C GLY A 606 -22.78 11.37 -10.67
N TYR A 607 -22.59 11.75 -11.92
CA TYR A 607 -21.94 13.01 -12.25
C TYR A 607 -22.67 13.79 -13.34
N TYR A 608 -22.46 15.09 -13.31
CA TYR A 608 -22.87 16.04 -14.34
C TYR A 608 -21.75 17.01 -14.64
N ALA A 609 -21.33 17.06 -15.89
CA ALA A 609 -20.38 18.02 -16.41
C ALA A 609 -21.13 18.96 -17.39
N PRO A 610 -21.45 20.22 -17.00
CA PRO A 610 -22.07 21.20 -17.89
C PRO A 610 -21.12 21.69 -18.99
N SER A 611 -19.82 21.46 -18.82
CA SER A 611 -18.76 21.79 -19.76
C SER A 611 -17.54 20.90 -19.53
N ASP A 612 -16.56 20.92 -20.44
CA ASP A 612 -15.28 20.22 -20.26
C ASP A 612 -14.46 20.76 -19.09
N ARG A 613 -14.81 21.94 -18.55
CA ARG A 613 -14.12 22.61 -17.47
C ARG A 613 -14.72 22.37 -16.08
N LEU A 614 -15.99 22.00 -16.01
CA LEU A 614 -16.71 21.89 -14.73
C LEU A 614 -17.42 20.55 -14.64
N ARG A 615 -17.20 19.83 -13.52
CA ARG A 615 -17.85 18.57 -13.20
C ARG A 615 -18.33 18.57 -11.76
N TYR A 616 -19.54 18.14 -11.55
CA TYR A 616 -20.10 17.82 -10.23
C TYR A 616 -20.26 16.32 -10.12
N GLN A 617 -19.96 15.76 -8.96
CA GLN A 617 -20.14 14.34 -8.68
C GLN A 617 -20.79 14.14 -7.32
N LEU A 618 -21.74 13.21 -7.25
CA LEU A 618 -22.39 12.73 -6.04
C LEU A 618 -22.01 11.26 -5.86
N ASN A 619 -21.55 10.87 -4.67
CA ASN A 619 -21.33 9.48 -4.31
C ASN A 619 -22.17 9.14 -3.09
N VAL A 620 -22.72 7.94 -3.05
CA VAL A 620 -23.42 7.36 -1.91
C VAL A 620 -22.76 6.03 -1.59
N ASN A 621 -22.08 5.97 -0.45
CA ASN A 621 -21.33 4.81 -0.01
C ASN A 621 -22.14 4.04 1.04
N ASN A 622 -21.99 2.71 1.02
CA ASN A 622 -22.73 1.81 1.92
C ASN A 622 -24.24 2.09 1.90
N LEU A 623 -24.83 2.04 0.71
CA LEU A 623 -26.24 2.42 0.43
C LEU A 623 -27.25 1.80 1.40
N PHE A 624 -27.02 0.57 1.86
CA PHE A 624 -27.91 -0.18 2.75
C PHE A 624 -27.56 -0.03 4.24
N ASP A 625 -26.67 0.90 4.60
CA ASP A 625 -26.22 1.17 5.97
C ASP A 625 -25.81 -0.10 6.72
N LYS A 626 -25.04 -0.95 6.04
CA LYS A 626 -24.56 -2.21 6.60
C LYS A 626 -23.52 -1.93 7.68
N THR A 627 -23.71 -2.43 8.90
CA THR A 627 -22.66 -2.51 9.90
C THR A 627 -21.65 -3.59 9.49
N TYR A 628 -20.39 -3.24 9.38
CA TYR A 628 -19.32 -4.15 9.00
C TYR A 628 -18.00 -3.76 9.65
N TYR A 629 -17.01 -4.65 9.58
CA TYR A 629 -15.68 -4.45 10.14
C TYR A 629 -14.65 -4.62 9.05
N VAL A 630 -13.79 -3.61 8.85
CA VAL A 630 -12.83 -3.59 7.74
C VAL A 630 -11.67 -4.54 8.02
N SER A 631 -11.10 -4.46 9.22
CA SER A 631 -9.92 -5.23 9.63
C SER A 631 -9.83 -5.29 11.14
N SER A 632 -8.92 -6.11 11.66
CA SER A 632 -8.58 -6.15 13.07
C SER A 632 -7.12 -6.56 13.28
N TYR A 633 -6.56 -6.23 14.43
CA TYR A 633 -5.29 -6.78 14.90
C TYR A 633 -5.53 -7.87 15.95
N SER A 634 -6.56 -7.68 16.74
CA SER A 634 -7.04 -8.62 17.77
C SER A 634 -8.54 -8.40 17.97
N ASP A 635 -9.15 -9.24 18.79
CA ASP A 635 -10.53 -9.09 19.27
C ASP A 635 -10.81 -7.82 20.09
N LEU A 636 -9.74 -7.11 20.51
CA LEU A 636 -9.82 -5.83 21.21
C LEU A 636 -9.56 -4.61 20.30
N TRP A 637 -9.04 -4.81 19.08
CA TRP A 637 -8.68 -3.73 18.14
C TRP A 637 -9.32 -4.02 16.78
N VAL A 638 -10.61 -3.76 16.69
CA VAL A 638 -11.40 -4.03 15.50
C VAL A 638 -11.84 -2.73 14.87
N GLN A 639 -11.51 -2.54 13.62
CA GLN A 639 -11.84 -1.34 12.85
C GLN A 639 -13.25 -1.45 12.26
N PRO A 640 -14.26 -0.72 12.76
CA PRO A 640 -15.57 -0.69 12.13
C PRO A 640 -15.51 0.08 10.81
N GLY A 641 -16.30 -0.36 9.85
CA GLY A 641 -16.47 0.32 8.57
C GLY A 641 -17.42 1.51 8.66
N GLU A 642 -17.31 2.42 7.72
CA GLU A 642 -18.13 3.62 7.65
C GLU A 642 -19.62 3.27 7.41
N PRO A 643 -20.56 3.89 8.14
CA PRO A 643 -21.99 3.77 7.88
C PRO A 643 -22.35 4.41 6.53
N LEU A 644 -23.64 4.41 6.18
CA LEU A 644 -24.13 5.14 5.02
C LEU A 644 -23.62 6.59 5.06
N ASN A 645 -22.95 6.99 3.99
CA ASN A 645 -22.55 8.37 3.80
C ASN A 645 -22.71 8.81 2.35
N ALA A 646 -22.90 10.10 2.16
CA ALA A 646 -22.96 10.71 0.84
C ALA A 646 -21.96 11.85 0.74
N SER A 647 -21.23 11.91 -0.39
CA SER A 647 -20.30 13.00 -0.68
C SER A 647 -20.69 13.72 -1.97
N ILE A 648 -20.44 15.01 -1.99
CA ILE A 648 -20.53 15.85 -3.19
C ILE A 648 -19.16 16.45 -3.47
N SER A 649 -18.77 16.46 -4.74
CA SER A 649 -17.57 17.14 -5.19
C SER A 649 -17.84 18.04 -6.39
N ALA A 650 -17.02 19.09 -6.54
CA ALA A 650 -16.99 19.98 -7.67
C ALA A 650 -15.54 20.10 -8.16
N GLN A 651 -15.30 19.74 -9.40
CA GLN A 651 -14.01 19.82 -10.07
C GLN A 651 -14.07 20.91 -11.13
N TRP A 652 -13.15 21.85 -11.08
CA TRP A 652 -13.08 22.96 -12.01
C TRP A 652 -11.68 23.08 -12.63
N LYS A 653 -11.63 23.00 -13.98
CA LYS A 653 -10.44 23.18 -14.80
C LYS A 653 -10.43 24.58 -15.43
N PHE A 654 -9.31 25.26 -15.39
CA PHE A 654 -9.19 26.63 -15.89
C PHE A 654 -7.78 26.99 -16.35
#